data_ace0d3ecddf6c246e69450355ba9f4b0
#
_entry.id   ace0d3ecddf6c246e69450355ba9f4b0
#
_cell.length_a   1.000
_cell.length_b   1.000
_cell.length_c   1.000
_cell.angle_alpha   90.00
_cell.angle_beta   90.00
_cell.angle_gamma   90.00
#
_symmetry.space_group_name_H-M   'P 1'
#
loop_
_entity.id
_entity.type
_entity.pdbx_description
1 polymer ?
#
loop_
_entity_poly.entity_id
_entity_poly.type
_entity_poly.pdbx_seq_one_letter_code
_entity_poly.pdbx_strand_id
1 'polypeptide(L)'
;MSRQDELTARAVRALLWIAAFSFAVGIFLALTLLLRALPPTAPVAVGRVTVEGASKLRDYAAALLFFIVVPPATIVFHRLGLRQLETFRGAGAFLFLAPFLLAPFLYLTTFKWGWPLLIPLAASQAGPRILIAYQRTRWLREFLRREMWPFHAAVICEAVAWLLFRYIAVGRRIAHIPTLFLEIVFVLFIITIFWCVLVLIADLATLTLGRDFKIAFQRLSVAMLPLVALPAMALMFVRGAVAISIVMLVVSVAIAVALGGKTPVDSRAMRVATAYCIIPLLLYCASYASTAALTLWIDLFHRGEALGPASDYLRGKVPYRDVFVLHGLLDDGLLDAWLMKIFGRSTAVGLARPAVLGSFAAPALWYLGMAIFDSISLAALVMLFGVVTTVDNERIFFEIAALALLIVAVRRHSQALAAAAGVAAAIAFFFSYDIGLYAIGGSLLALLFSRRLIAGFLAGVIAGAAPFLIYLWMRGALGDFATTSFVVMPKIIDAVWSVPFPDLTTTFRKNLNLHAISDFFLYEKFRYVLNPLIIAIALVCLIQRAIRRKSDRLDVALLALTAFAILTQRSALGRADFQHQYFSAFLVGPMIVILLVMFGRAAGRMAAAALLPILLIVLWAPDIANSRLDDLTHYLGRVSGVGWVDPAAMEIRHRIDQVRFWVTDLSRAGAPIFDFSNQAALYFFCDRPNPTRFYQVPILSPPPFQREVILALERAKPPIVIRRSPQQFDVFDGIDNSVRAQAVAGYISDHYAYAHSTWGTELWTRKKANPPLNLDGYMRQIRIPSLREIGLLGDRMRLVFPSIGSVGGASGTYWKSDLTLHNPLAERMAFTLRYGGIDRQVILAGGQSVRWEDVTRSFFGAGEGRGVLWIEYRGDHAPIARVKTYDAAHNARASIIEPLSMRDASDDLTIVGIPSGAERRVNVGVVNVGQVPITFHVAAFTRTGQRVGRIIEQTLDSDEVYYQTDADRGLGIPLDETMTVRVKMPAGAAIAYASVVDTNGDSQFVAAVPSRQ
;
A
#
# COMPACT_ATOMS: atom_id res chain seq x y z
N MET A 1 -2.69 39.52 34.00
CA MET A 1 -1.89 38.39 33.45
C MET A 1 -0.93 38.93 32.42
N SER A 2 0.36 38.66 32.56
CA SER A 2 1.30 39.05 31.52
C SER A 2 0.97 38.25 30.21
N ARG A 3 1.36 38.74 29.03
CA ARG A 3 1.18 38.05 27.77
C ARG A 3 1.86 36.67 27.78
N GLN A 4 2.88 36.51 28.61
CA GLN A 4 3.59 35.25 28.82
C GLN A 4 2.75 34.25 29.59
N ASP A 5 2.00 34.72 30.60
CA ASP A 5 1.09 33.87 31.40
C ASP A 5 -0.06 33.34 30.53
N GLU A 6 -0.58 34.19 29.64
CA GLU A 6 -1.65 33.77 28.72
C GLU A 6 -1.20 32.71 27.72
N LEU A 7 0.02 32.83 27.17
CA LEU A 7 0.61 31.85 26.27
C LEU A 7 0.91 30.52 26.99
N THR A 8 1.42 30.61 28.21
CA THR A 8 1.65 29.39 29.02
C THR A 8 0.34 28.68 29.33
N ALA A 9 -0.71 29.42 29.70
CA ALA A 9 -2.03 28.87 29.95
C ALA A 9 -2.65 28.21 28.72
N ARG A 10 -2.42 28.76 27.50
CA ARG A 10 -2.85 28.13 26.23
C ARG A 10 -2.09 26.84 25.92
N ALA A 11 -0.76 26.84 26.12
CA ALA A 11 0.07 25.65 25.92
C ALA A 11 -0.33 24.52 26.90
N VAL A 12 -0.56 24.85 28.16
CA VAL A 12 -1.03 23.87 29.17
C VAL A 12 -2.40 23.29 28.79
N ARG A 13 -3.33 24.10 28.29
CA ARG A 13 -4.64 23.62 27.84
C ARG A 13 -4.52 22.71 26.60
N ALA A 14 -3.60 22.99 25.70
CA ALA A 14 -3.34 22.10 24.56
C ALA A 14 -2.76 20.75 25.01
N LEU A 15 -1.79 20.77 25.93
CA LEU A 15 -1.23 19.54 26.50
C LEU A 15 -2.28 18.73 27.28
N LEU A 16 -3.21 19.40 27.94
CA LEU A 16 -4.31 18.72 28.62
C LEU A 16 -5.22 17.96 27.63
N TRP A 17 -5.46 18.50 26.45
CA TRP A 17 -6.19 17.78 25.39
C TRP A 17 -5.46 16.51 24.95
N ILE A 18 -4.15 16.60 24.73
CA ILE A 18 -3.31 15.44 24.37
C ILE A 18 -3.36 14.40 25.49
N ALA A 19 -3.19 14.81 26.74
CA ALA A 19 -3.25 13.91 27.89
C ALA A 19 -4.62 13.24 28.04
N ALA A 20 -5.71 13.99 27.91
CA ALA A 20 -7.07 13.46 27.99
C ALA A 20 -7.36 12.46 26.87
N PHE A 21 -6.91 12.73 25.63
CA PHE A 21 -7.02 11.83 24.52
C PHE A 21 -6.23 10.54 24.76
N SER A 22 -4.98 10.66 25.20
CA SER A 22 -4.11 9.52 25.52
C SER A 22 -4.73 8.63 26.60
N PHE A 23 -5.32 9.21 27.63
CA PHE A 23 -6.00 8.45 28.67
C PHE A 23 -7.26 7.74 28.15
N ALA A 24 -8.04 8.42 27.30
CA ALA A 24 -9.21 7.82 26.65
C ALA A 24 -8.83 6.62 25.78
N VAL A 25 -7.72 6.71 25.05
CA VAL A 25 -7.14 5.59 24.30
C VAL A 25 -6.72 4.46 25.24
N GLY A 26 -6.10 4.78 26.38
CA GLY A 26 -5.75 3.78 27.39
C GLY A 26 -6.97 2.99 27.91
N ILE A 27 -8.11 3.68 28.17
CA ILE A 27 -9.36 3.02 28.53
C ILE A 27 -9.88 2.13 27.40
N PHE A 28 -9.89 2.65 26.18
CA PHE A 28 -10.27 1.86 25.00
C PHE A 28 -9.46 0.56 24.91
N LEU A 29 -8.13 0.66 25.06
CA LEU A 29 -7.24 -0.49 25.01
C LEU A 29 -7.55 -1.50 26.13
N ALA A 30 -7.84 -1.02 27.34
CA ALA A 30 -8.28 -1.89 28.42
C ALA A 30 -9.62 -2.59 28.10
N LEU A 31 -10.58 -1.87 27.51
CA LEU A 31 -11.86 -2.43 27.12
C LEU A 31 -11.74 -3.44 25.97
N THR A 32 -10.72 -3.33 25.11
CA THR A 32 -10.48 -4.34 24.05
C THR A 32 -10.20 -5.73 24.61
N LEU A 33 -9.79 -5.84 25.88
CA LEU A 33 -9.65 -7.12 26.55
C LEU A 33 -10.97 -7.89 26.60
N LEU A 34 -12.11 -7.19 26.71
CA LEU A 34 -13.45 -7.79 26.68
C LEU A 34 -13.77 -8.41 25.32
N LEU A 35 -13.17 -7.89 24.25
CA LEU A 35 -13.36 -8.42 22.89
C LEU A 35 -12.69 -9.78 22.69
N ARG A 36 -11.87 -10.25 23.64
CA ARG A 36 -11.29 -11.60 23.61
C ARG A 36 -12.35 -12.70 23.68
N ALA A 37 -13.55 -12.38 24.16
CA ALA A 37 -14.69 -13.29 24.12
C ALA A 37 -15.24 -13.53 22.69
N LEU A 38 -14.97 -12.62 21.76
CA LEU A 38 -15.33 -12.79 20.36
C LEU A 38 -14.35 -13.75 19.63
N PRO A 39 -14.80 -14.42 18.56
CA PRO A 39 -13.93 -15.27 17.77
C PRO A 39 -12.65 -14.53 17.36
N PRO A 40 -11.49 -15.18 17.41
CA PRO A 40 -10.24 -14.53 17.02
C PRO A 40 -10.27 -14.14 15.54
N THR A 41 -9.71 -12.97 15.23
CA THR A 41 -9.47 -12.58 13.85
C THR A 41 -8.50 -13.59 13.24
N ALA A 42 -8.87 -14.06 12.07
CA ALA A 42 -8.06 -15.03 11.38
C ALA A 42 -6.68 -14.43 11.03
N PRO A 43 -5.59 -15.16 11.31
CA PRO A 43 -4.22 -14.67 11.05
C PRO A 43 -3.89 -14.46 9.57
N VAL A 44 -4.60 -15.12 8.64
CA VAL A 44 -4.61 -14.86 7.19
C VAL A 44 -6.01 -15.01 6.68
N ALA A 45 -6.34 -14.21 5.78
CA ALA A 45 -7.72 -14.13 5.46
C ALA A 45 -8.05 -14.55 4.04
N VAL A 46 -7.27 -14.18 3.07
CA VAL A 46 -7.67 -14.42 1.68
C VAL A 46 -7.69 -15.91 1.34
N GLY A 47 -8.87 -16.37 0.90
CA GLY A 47 -9.08 -17.78 0.62
C GLY A 47 -9.37 -18.65 1.83
N ARG A 48 -9.64 -18.06 2.98
CA ARG A 48 -9.93 -18.77 4.23
C ARG A 48 -11.39 -19.12 4.46
N VAL A 49 -12.18 -19.10 3.45
CA VAL A 49 -13.53 -19.69 3.50
C VAL A 49 -13.52 -21.10 4.01
N THR A 50 -12.37 -21.73 3.90
CA THR A 50 -12.11 -23.07 4.40
C THR A 50 -11.70 -23.12 5.87
N VAL A 51 -11.51 -21.97 6.55
CA VAL A 51 -11.20 -21.94 7.98
C VAL A 51 -12.43 -21.59 8.78
N GLU A 52 -13.03 -22.56 9.42
CA GLU A 52 -14.15 -22.35 10.33
C GLU A 52 -13.83 -21.34 11.42
N GLY A 53 -14.78 -20.47 11.73
CA GLY A 53 -14.63 -19.45 12.76
C GLY A 53 -13.75 -18.26 12.39
N ALA A 54 -13.29 -18.16 11.15
CA ALA A 54 -12.62 -16.93 10.68
C ALA A 54 -13.61 -15.78 10.67
N SER A 55 -13.33 -14.72 11.42
CA SER A 55 -14.25 -13.60 11.58
C SER A 55 -13.48 -12.29 11.69
N LYS A 56 -14.02 -11.24 11.08
CA LYS A 56 -13.56 -9.84 11.26
C LYS A 56 -14.33 -9.11 12.38
N LEU A 57 -15.24 -9.81 13.03
CA LEU A 57 -16.12 -9.21 14.04
C LEU A 57 -15.34 -8.51 15.16
N ARG A 58 -14.22 -9.08 15.59
CA ARG A 58 -13.36 -8.47 16.62
C ARG A 58 -12.77 -7.15 16.15
N ASP A 59 -12.29 -7.06 14.90
CA ASP A 59 -11.71 -5.85 14.32
C ASP A 59 -12.78 -4.75 14.18
N TYR A 60 -13.98 -5.10 13.69
CA TYR A 60 -15.09 -4.16 13.58
C TYR A 60 -15.60 -3.69 14.95
N ALA A 61 -15.71 -4.62 15.92
CA ALA A 61 -16.10 -4.28 17.28
C ALA A 61 -15.06 -3.38 17.96
N ALA A 62 -13.78 -3.61 17.73
CA ALA A 62 -12.71 -2.74 18.24
C ALA A 62 -12.79 -1.34 17.66
N ALA A 63 -13.00 -1.20 16.34
CA ALA A 63 -13.15 0.10 15.71
C ALA A 63 -14.40 0.85 16.19
N LEU A 64 -15.53 0.16 16.31
CA LEU A 64 -16.74 0.75 16.86
C LEU A 64 -16.56 1.21 18.29
N LEU A 65 -15.94 0.37 19.13
CA LEU A 65 -15.60 0.69 20.52
C LEU A 65 -14.70 1.92 20.61
N PHE A 66 -13.72 2.01 19.70
CA PHE A 66 -12.84 3.17 19.61
C PHE A 66 -13.61 4.47 19.37
N PHE A 67 -14.49 4.51 18.37
CA PHE A 67 -15.25 5.71 18.05
C PHE A 67 -16.33 6.05 19.09
N ILE A 68 -16.87 5.07 19.82
CA ILE A 68 -17.86 5.29 20.87
C ILE A 68 -17.19 5.75 22.18
N VAL A 69 -16.04 5.21 22.54
CA VAL A 69 -15.40 5.44 23.83
C VAL A 69 -14.44 6.62 23.81
N VAL A 70 -13.52 6.67 22.82
CA VAL A 70 -12.40 7.63 22.87
C VAL A 70 -12.88 9.10 22.79
N PRO A 71 -13.78 9.51 21.87
CA PRO A 71 -14.18 10.92 21.79
C PRO A 71 -14.89 11.43 23.05
N PRO A 72 -15.94 10.78 23.60
CA PRO A 72 -16.61 11.28 24.79
C PRO A 72 -15.70 11.20 26.03
N ALA A 73 -14.91 10.13 26.21
CA ALA A 73 -13.96 10.01 27.30
C ALA A 73 -12.94 11.14 27.26
N THR A 74 -12.41 11.48 26.10
CA THR A 74 -11.49 12.62 25.94
C THR A 74 -12.10 13.92 26.46
N ILE A 75 -13.35 14.18 26.16
CA ILE A 75 -14.05 15.40 26.64
C ILE A 75 -14.23 15.38 28.16
N VAL A 76 -14.63 14.23 28.71
CA VAL A 76 -14.80 14.07 30.16
C VAL A 76 -13.47 14.30 30.89
N PHE A 77 -12.40 13.62 30.45
CA PHE A 77 -11.08 13.77 31.09
C PHE A 77 -10.48 15.15 30.89
N HIS A 78 -10.67 15.79 29.74
CA HIS A 78 -10.26 17.17 29.57
C HIS A 78 -10.98 18.11 30.57
N ARG A 79 -12.30 17.94 30.79
CA ARG A 79 -13.05 18.75 31.77
C ARG A 79 -12.62 18.49 33.21
N LEU A 80 -12.39 17.22 33.55
CA LEU A 80 -11.85 16.85 34.88
C LEU A 80 -10.48 17.45 35.09
N GLY A 81 -9.59 17.37 34.10
CA GLY A 81 -8.27 17.95 34.13
C GLY A 81 -8.27 19.47 34.27
N LEU A 82 -9.19 20.18 33.59
CA LEU A 82 -9.36 21.64 33.78
C LEU A 82 -9.73 21.99 35.21
N ARG A 83 -10.67 21.25 35.81
CA ARG A 83 -11.04 21.46 37.25
C ARG A 83 -9.86 21.23 38.18
N GLN A 84 -9.03 20.23 37.90
CA GLN A 84 -7.83 19.95 38.68
C GLN A 84 -6.74 21.03 38.50
N LEU A 85 -6.58 21.57 37.29
CA LEU A 85 -5.64 22.66 37.01
C LEU A 85 -6.00 23.96 37.74
N GLU A 86 -7.29 24.20 37.98
CA GLU A 86 -7.75 25.36 38.80
C GLU A 86 -7.38 25.20 40.27
N THR A 87 -7.28 23.96 40.76
CA THR A 87 -6.93 23.62 42.14
C THR A 87 -5.42 23.49 42.39
N PHE A 88 -4.65 23.09 41.36
CA PHE A 88 -3.20 22.88 41.46
C PHE A 88 -2.43 23.95 40.66
N ARG A 89 -1.76 24.88 41.36
CA ARG A 89 -0.91 25.90 40.74
C ARG A 89 0.48 25.35 40.41
N GLY A 90 0.94 25.49 39.16
CA GLY A 90 2.33 25.27 38.76
C GLY A 90 2.74 23.80 38.50
N ALA A 91 3.86 23.37 39.07
CA ALA A 91 4.49 22.07 38.85
C ALA A 91 3.62 20.84 39.18
N GLY A 92 2.66 20.99 40.10
CA GLY A 92 1.70 19.93 40.43
C GLY A 92 0.79 19.52 39.28
N ALA A 93 0.43 20.46 38.39
CA ALA A 93 -0.36 20.16 37.19
C ALA A 93 0.39 19.28 36.22
N PHE A 94 1.70 19.41 36.17
CA PHE A 94 2.56 18.61 35.28
C PHE A 94 2.70 17.16 35.79
N LEU A 95 2.89 16.97 37.06
CA LEU A 95 2.92 15.65 37.70
C LEU A 95 1.58 14.93 37.57
N PHE A 96 0.47 15.67 37.60
CA PHE A 96 -0.86 15.12 37.41
C PHE A 96 -1.08 14.66 35.93
N LEU A 97 -0.51 15.36 34.94
CA LEU A 97 -0.63 15.01 33.51
C LEU A 97 0.28 13.86 33.10
N ALA A 98 1.39 13.65 33.78
CA ALA A 98 2.37 12.62 33.40
C ALA A 98 1.80 11.19 33.32
N PRO A 99 0.94 10.72 34.25
CA PRO A 99 0.32 9.40 34.15
C PRO A 99 -0.59 9.24 32.93
N PHE A 100 -1.29 10.32 32.52
CA PHE A 100 -2.20 10.30 31.34
C PHE A 100 -1.45 10.25 30.02
N LEU A 101 -0.22 10.75 30.00
CA LEU A 101 0.66 10.66 28.84
C LEU A 101 1.34 9.28 28.75
N LEU A 102 1.57 8.64 29.88
CA LEU A 102 2.24 7.34 29.99
C LEU A 102 1.34 6.15 29.63
N ALA A 103 0.05 6.21 29.98
CA ALA A 103 -0.84 5.05 29.88
C ALA A 103 -0.89 4.40 28.47
N PRO A 104 -1.06 5.14 27.37
CA PRO A 104 -1.08 4.51 26.05
C PRO A 104 0.30 4.04 25.60
N PHE A 105 1.37 4.72 26.01
CA PHE A 105 2.73 4.27 25.70
C PHE A 105 3.13 3.01 26.45
N LEU A 106 2.76 2.87 27.71
CA LEU A 106 2.99 1.65 28.49
C LEU A 106 2.21 0.47 27.94
N TYR A 107 1.01 0.70 27.39
CA TYR A 107 0.22 -0.36 26.81
C TYR A 107 0.70 -0.80 25.42
N LEU A 108 1.04 0.16 24.55
CA LEU A 108 1.52 -0.10 23.18
C LEU A 108 2.94 -0.67 23.14
N THR A 109 3.68 -0.38 24.17
CA THR A 109 5.08 -0.63 24.19
C THR A 109 5.44 -1.27 25.49
N THR A 110 5.53 -2.37 25.87
CA THR A 110 6.18 -2.92 27.09
C THR A 110 7.55 -2.23 27.39
N PHE A 111 7.61 -0.90 27.26
CA PHE A 111 8.82 -0.13 27.15
C PHE A 111 9.52 0.17 28.47
N LYS A 112 10.80 -0.08 28.48
CA LYS A 112 11.76 0.31 29.52
C LYS A 112 12.20 1.80 29.47
N TRP A 113 11.66 2.65 28.57
CA TRP A 113 12.25 3.97 28.30
C TRP A 113 11.25 5.11 28.48
N GLY A 114 11.54 6.01 29.42
CA GLY A 114 10.71 7.19 29.74
C GLY A 114 10.88 8.42 28.83
N TRP A 115 11.66 8.32 27.74
CA TRP A 115 11.97 9.48 26.90
C TRP A 115 10.79 10.07 26.10
N PRO A 116 9.73 9.35 25.70
CA PRO A 116 8.56 9.97 25.08
C PRO A 116 7.87 11.02 25.95
N LEU A 117 8.08 10.94 27.28
CA LEU A 117 7.62 11.97 28.21
C LEU A 117 8.39 13.29 28.09
N LEU A 118 9.62 13.23 27.57
CA LEU A 118 10.44 14.43 27.39
C LEU A 118 9.93 15.31 26.24
N ILE A 119 9.22 14.75 25.24
CA ILE A 119 8.69 15.51 24.11
C ILE A 119 7.61 16.51 24.57
N PRO A 120 6.55 16.10 25.28
CA PRO A 120 5.58 17.06 25.84
C PRO A 120 6.22 18.03 26.83
N LEU A 121 7.21 17.59 27.60
CA LEU A 121 7.95 18.45 28.53
C LEU A 121 8.73 19.51 27.79
N ALA A 122 9.50 19.11 26.75
CA ALA A 122 10.25 20.03 25.91
C ALA A 122 9.32 21.01 25.17
N ALA A 123 8.21 20.53 24.64
CA ALA A 123 7.20 21.34 23.96
C ALA A 123 6.55 22.35 24.91
N SER A 124 6.29 21.98 26.17
CA SER A 124 5.74 22.89 27.17
C SER A 124 6.68 24.03 27.54
N GLN A 125 7.98 23.80 27.52
CA GLN A 125 9.02 24.80 27.85
C GLN A 125 9.42 25.64 26.60
N ALA A 126 9.57 25.02 25.44
CA ALA A 126 10.02 25.70 24.22
C ALA A 126 8.89 26.41 23.48
N GLY A 127 7.67 25.86 23.48
CA GLY A 127 6.54 26.40 22.76
C GLY A 127 6.20 27.86 23.05
N PRO A 128 6.09 28.28 24.33
CA PRO A 128 5.83 29.68 24.69
C PRO A 128 6.93 30.63 24.20
N ARG A 129 8.21 30.21 24.26
CA ARG A 129 9.35 31.03 23.82
C ARG A 129 9.36 31.22 22.29
N ILE A 130 9.07 30.17 21.55
CA ILE A 130 8.93 30.21 20.09
C ILE A 130 7.77 31.14 19.69
N LEU A 131 6.62 31.03 20.35
CA LEU A 131 5.45 31.88 20.12
C LEU A 131 5.74 33.36 20.41
N ILE A 132 6.52 33.67 21.47
CA ILE A 132 6.93 35.06 21.80
C ILE A 132 7.89 35.62 20.75
N ALA A 133 8.89 34.84 20.34
CA ALA A 133 9.84 35.24 19.31
C ALA A 133 9.12 35.56 17.98
N TYR A 134 8.15 34.73 17.60
CA TYR A 134 7.31 34.94 16.43
C TYR A 134 6.48 36.23 16.50
N GLN A 135 5.85 36.50 17.62
CA GLN A 135 5.01 37.69 17.76
C GLN A 135 5.78 39.02 17.64
N ARG A 136 7.11 38.97 17.83
CA ARG A 136 7.99 40.15 17.66
C ARG A 136 8.33 40.43 16.19
N THR A 137 8.13 39.49 15.28
CA THR A 137 8.53 39.62 13.87
C THR A 137 7.39 40.18 13.03
N ARG A 138 7.44 41.48 12.72
CA ARG A 138 6.39 42.22 11.98
C ARG A 138 6.09 41.61 10.61
N TRP A 139 7.15 41.31 9.82
CA TRP A 139 7.04 40.69 8.50
C TRP A 139 6.29 39.35 8.53
N LEU A 140 6.60 38.48 9.46
CA LEU A 140 5.99 37.14 9.59
C LEU A 140 4.50 37.25 9.98
N ARG A 141 4.12 38.27 10.76
CA ARG A 141 2.72 38.55 11.08
C ARG A 141 1.91 39.02 9.89
N GLU A 142 2.50 39.88 9.06
CA GLU A 142 1.85 40.41 7.84
C GLU A 142 1.69 39.31 6.79
N PHE A 143 2.71 38.47 6.58
CA PHE A 143 2.68 37.33 5.70
C PHE A 143 1.57 36.35 6.05
N LEU A 144 1.39 36.02 7.36
CA LEU A 144 0.37 35.09 7.81
C LEU A 144 -1.05 35.66 7.93
N ARG A 145 -1.23 36.95 7.79
CA ARG A 145 -2.55 37.60 7.73
C ARG A 145 -3.20 37.48 6.37
N ARG A 146 -2.47 37.10 5.32
CA ARG A 146 -2.98 36.98 3.97
C ARG A 146 -3.83 35.75 3.76
N GLU A 147 -4.76 35.81 2.84
CA GLU A 147 -5.66 34.72 2.46
C GLU A 147 -4.93 33.48 1.95
N MET A 148 -3.75 33.69 1.33
CA MET A 148 -2.92 32.65 0.72
C MET A 148 -1.92 31.97 1.69
N TRP A 149 -1.82 32.41 2.95
CA TRP A 149 -0.82 31.89 3.86
C TRP A 149 -0.87 30.35 4.08
N PRO A 150 -2.05 29.67 4.10
CA PRO A 150 -2.06 28.22 4.28
C PRO A 150 -1.38 27.49 3.13
N PHE A 151 -1.55 28.02 1.91
CA PHE A 151 -0.91 27.47 0.71
C PHE A 151 0.61 27.69 0.74
N HIS A 152 1.07 28.93 1.02
CA HIS A 152 2.49 29.23 1.14
C HIS A 152 3.16 28.43 2.28
N ALA A 153 2.48 28.28 3.41
CA ALA A 153 2.96 27.45 4.50
C ALA A 153 3.08 25.98 4.07
N ALA A 154 2.06 25.44 3.41
CA ALA A 154 2.08 24.06 2.92
C ALA A 154 3.28 23.79 2.01
N VAL A 155 3.56 24.71 1.08
CA VAL A 155 4.68 24.60 0.15
C VAL A 155 6.04 24.67 0.83
N ILE A 156 6.23 25.63 1.73
CA ILE A 156 7.48 25.72 2.51
C ILE A 156 7.70 24.43 3.30
N CYS A 157 6.64 23.87 3.82
CA CYS A 157 6.69 22.65 4.62
C CYS A 157 6.97 21.42 3.78
N GLU A 158 6.38 21.33 2.60
CA GLU A 158 6.69 20.32 1.60
C GLU A 158 8.16 20.38 1.19
N ALA A 159 8.69 21.60 0.97
CA ALA A 159 10.09 21.82 0.67
C ALA A 159 11.02 21.34 1.81
N VAL A 160 10.68 21.67 3.04
CA VAL A 160 11.45 21.27 4.23
C VAL A 160 11.35 19.75 4.43
N ALA A 161 10.16 19.18 4.27
CA ALA A 161 9.94 17.74 4.37
C ALA A 161 10.77 16.98 3.34
N TRP A 162 10.79 17.45 2.10
CA TRP A 162 11.57 16.86 1.03
C TRP A 162 13.09 16.98 1.27
N LEU A 163 13.58 18.14 1.70
CA LEU A 163 14.99 18.33 2.05
C LEU A 163 15.42 17.41 3.19
N LEU A 164 14.59 17.27 4.23
CA LEU A 164 14.82 16.35 5.32
C LEU A 164 14.80 14.89 4.85
N PHE A 165 13.83 14.52 4.02
CA PHE A 165 13.74 13.18 3.45
C PHE A 165 14.96 12.86 2.58
N ARG A 166 15.36 13.78 1.70
CA ARG A 166 16.57 13.63 0.89
C ARG A 166 17.81 13.47 1.76
N TYR A 167 17.96 14.27 2.80
CA TYR A 167 19.07 14.17 3.74
C TYR A 167 19.09 12.81 4.44
N ILE A 168 17.96 12.34 4.92
CA ILE A 168 17.83 11.03 5.58
C ILE A 168 18.04 9.89 4.58
N ALA A 169 17.46 9.95 3.39
CA ALA A 169 17.55 8.92 2.37
C ALA A 169 18.96 8.80 1.78
N VAL A 170 19.61 9.92 1.48
CA VAL A 170 20.98 9.96 0.92
C VAL A 170 22.00 9.56 1.98
N GLY A 171 21.82 9.98 3.22
CA GLY A 171 22.69 9.58 4.33
C GLY A 171 22.67 8.08 4.66
N ARG A 172 21.59 7.38 4.29
CA ARG A 172 21.41 5.94 4.57
C ARG A 172 21.75 5.00 3.42
N ARG A 173 22.31 5.48 2.30
CA ARG A 173 22.55 4.65 1.11
C ARG A 173 21.34 3.79 0.79
N ILE A 174 20.18 4.38 0.51
CA ILE A 174 19.10 3.68 -0.17
C ILE A 174 19.60 3.47 -1.61
N ALA A 175 20.36 2.38 -1.78
CA ALA A 175 21.22 2.11 -2.93
C ALA A 175 20.44 1.85 -4.24
N HIS A 176 19.11 1.96 -4.26
CA HIS A 176 18.29 1.55 -5.39
C HIS A 176 17.16 2.53 -5.77
N ILE A 177 17.16 3.74 -5.23
CA ILE A 177 16.31 4.78 -5.83
C ILE A 177 17.09 5.32 -7.04
N PRO A 178 16.65 5.08 -8.28
CA PRO A 178 17.33 5.63 -9.45
C PRO A 178 17.51 7.13 -9.31
N THR A 179 18.72 7.63 -9.54
CA THR A 179 19.03 9.07 -9.45
C THR A 179 18.08 9.93 -10.27
N LEU A 180 17.61 9.41 -11.38
CA LEU A 180 16.68 10.05 -12.27
C LEU A 180 15.31 10.32 -11.63
N PHE A 181 14.87 9.53 -10.67
CA PHE A 181 13.62 9.84 -9.93
C PHE A 181 13.78 10.98 -8.96
N LEU A 182 14.81 10.93 -8.19
CA LEU A 182 15.13 12.08 -7.36
C LEU A 182 15.17 13.34 -8.23
N GLU A 183 15.66 13.25 -9.45
CA GLU A 183 15.68 14.35 -10.39
C GLU A 183 14.30 14.76 -10.89
N ILE A 184 13.38 13.87 -11.08
CA ILE A 184 12.05 14.18 -11.62
C ILE A 184 11.05 14.58 -10.54
N VAL A 185 11.04 13.92 -9.38
CA VAL A 185 10.35 14.47 -8.20
C VAL A 185 10.92 15.86 -7.89
N PHE A 186 12.22 16.03 -8.03
CA PHE A 186 12.88 17.32 -7.94
C PHE A 186 12.38 18.31 -9.00
N VAL A 187 12.18 17.91 -10.24
CA VAL A 187 11.63 18.77 -11.31
C VAL A 187 10.17 19.13 -11.06
N LEU A 188 9.31 18.18 -10.70
CA LEU A 188 7.91 18.48 -10.35
C LEU A 188 7.80 19.31 -9.08
N PHE A 189 8.63 19.02 -8.12
CA PHE A 189 8.77 19.76 -6.90
C PHE A 189 9.35 21.16 -7.17
N ILE A 190 10.36 21.30 -8.03
CA ILE A 190 10.85 22.60 -8.49
C ILE A 190 9.76 23.34 -9.26
N ILE A 191 8.98 22.69 -10.11
CA ILE A 191 7.86 23.31 -10.82
C ILE A 191 6.81 23.77 -9.80
N THR A 192 6.45 22.95 -8.81
CA THR A 192 5.49 23.32 -7.76
C THR A 192 6.08 24.40 -6.85
N ILE A 193 7.34 24.28 -6.43
CA ILE A 193 8.04 25.34 -5.67
C ILE A 193 8.22 26.58 -6.51
N PHE A 194 8.66 26.45 -7.76
CA PHE A 194 8.85 27.58 -8.64
C PHE A 194 7.54 28.33 -8.86
N TRP A 195 6.44 27.62 -9.08
CA TRP A 195 5.10 28.20 -9.10
C TRP A 195 4.76 28.93 -7.79
N CYS A 196 5.01 28.33 -6.66
CA CYS A 196 4.73 28.90 -5.36
C CYS A 196 5.69 30.03 -4.97
N VAL A 197 6.96 29.91 -5.37
CA VAL A 197 7.96 30.99 -5.26
C VAL A 197 7.59 32.15 -6.17
N LEU A 198 7.09 31.91 -7.38
CA LEU A 198 6.58 32.95 -8.26
C LEU A 198 5.37 33.69 -7.65
N VAL A 199 4.43 32.94 -7.05
CA VAL A 199 3.29 33.52 -6.32
C VAL A 199 3.79 34.32 -5.11
N LEU A 200 4.74 33.82 -4.37
CA LEU A 200 5.37 34.49 -3.24
C LEU A 200 6.11 35.75 -3.69
N ILE A 201 6.89 35.67 -4.77
CA ILE A 201 7.62 36.82 -5.35
C ILE A 201 6.63 37.84 -5.88
N ALA A 202 5.55 37.40 -6.56
CA ALA A 202 4.51 38.31 -7.05
C ALA A 202 3.80 39.01 -5.89
N ASP A 203 3.55 38.30 -4.78
CA ASP A 203 2.97 38.89 -3.57
C ASP A 203 3.93 39.87 -2.86
N LEU A 204 5.21 39.52 -2.76
CA LEU A 204 6.24 40.41 -2.19
C LEU A 204 6.49 41.63 -3.07
N ALA A 205 6.53 41.43 -4.39
CA ALA A 205 6.70 42.51 -5.35
C ALA A 205 5.50 43.49 -5.36
N THR A 206 4.28 42.95 -5.22
CA THR A 206 3.07 43.77 -5.05
C THR A 206 3.14 44.62 -3.79
N LEU A 207 3.69 44.09 -2.69
CA LEU A 207 3.87 44.81 -1.42
C LEU A 207 4.92 45.91 -1.48
N THR A 208 6.04 45.62 -2.17
CA THR A 208 7.22 46.50 -2.15
C THR A 208 7.17 47.53 -3.25
N LEU A 209 6.64 47.21 -4.42
CA LEU A 209 6.66 48.04 -5.60
C LEU A 209 5.30 48.64 -5.97
N GLY A 210 4.24 48.30 -5.23
CA GLY A 210 2.89 48.78 -5.54
C GLY A 210 2.32 48.35 -6.89
N ARG A 211 3.00 47.42 -7.56
CA ARG A 211 2.59 46.86 -8.86
C ARG A 211 1.83 45.55 -8.68
N ASP A 212 0.76 45.42 -9.44
CA ASP A 212 -0.06 44.18 -9.37
C ASP A 212 0.50 43.06 -10.24
N PHE A 213 1.54 42.38 -9.74
CA PHE A 213 2.14 41.21 -10.38
C PHE A 213 1.18 40.02 -10.43
N LYS A 214 0.15 39.99 -9.59
CA LYS A 214 -0.89 38.98 -9.58
C LYS A 214 -1.69 38.96 -10.89
N ILE A 215 -1.92 40.17 -11.47
CA ILE A 215 -2.54 40.29 -12.78
C ILE A 215 -1.68 39.69 -13.89
N ALA A 216 -0.37 39.95 -13.90
CA ALA A 216 0.54 39.39 -14.88
C ALA A 216 0.60 37.85 -14.79
N PHE A 217 0.60 37.30 -13.58
CA PHE A 217 0.62 35.88 -13.34
C PHE A 217 -0.69 35.18 -13.77
N GLN A 218 -1.84 35.79 -13.50
CA GLN A 218 -3.14 35.28 -13.95
C GLN A 218 -3.24 35.30 -15.47
N ARG A 219 -2.75 36.33 -16.14
CA ARG A 219 -2.69 36.41 -17.61
C ARG A 219 -1.79 35.33 -18.19
N LEU A 220 -0.64 35.07 -17.59
CA LEU A 220 0.27 34.01 -18.00
C LEU A 220 -0.40 32.62 -17.84
N SER A 221 -1.08 32.39 -16.73
CA SER A 221 -1.80 31.15 -16.47
C SER A 221 -2.89 30.87 -17.51
N VAL A 222 -3.64 31.90 -17.89
CA VAL A 222 -4.66 31.82 -18.96
C VAL A 222 -4.00 31.58 -20.33
N ALA A 223 -2.89 32.25 -20.63
CA ALA A 223 -2.16 32.07 -21.88
C ALA A 223 -1.56 30.67 -22.03
N MET A 224 -1.21 30.00 -20.90
CA MET A 224 -0.70 28.64 -20.88
C MET A 224 -1.81 27.57 -20.96
N LEU A 225 -3.08 27.94 -20.89
CA LEU A 225 -4.21 27.00 -20.94
C LEU A 225 -4.17 26.04 -22.14
N PRO A 226 -3.79 26.45 -23.37
CA PRO A 226 -3.68 25.55 -24.51
C PRO A 226 -2.67 24.40 -24.31
N LEU A 227 -1.64 24.59 -23.46
CA LEU A 227 -0.65 23.58 -23.16
C LEU A 227 -1.22 22.41 -22.34
N VAL A 228 -2.38 22.60 -21.71
CA VAL A 228 -3.11 21.58 -20.96
C VAL A 228 -3.53 20.39 -21.84
N ALA A 229 -3.71 20.63 -23.14
CA ALA A 229 -4.05 19.58 -24.09
C ALA A 229 -2.85 18.68 -24.48
N LEU A 230 -1.60 19.12 -24.23
CA LEU A 230 -0.40 18.36 -24.61
C LEU A 230 -0.33 16.96 -24.00
N PRO A 231 -0.62 16.77 -22.70
CA PRO A 231 -0.65 15.43 -22.11
C PRO A 231 -1.68 14.50 -22.77
N ALA A 232 -2.85 15.05 -23.13
CA ALA A 232 -3.88 14.28 -23.84
C ALA A 232 -3.46 13.95 -25.29
N MET A 233 -2.68 14.81 -25.93
CA MET A 233 -2.13 14.57 -27.26
C MET A 233 -1.04 13.50 -27.26
N ALA A 234 -0.30 13.34 -26.18
CA ALA A 234 0.73 12.29 -26.02
C ALA A 234 0.13 10.86 -26.03
N LEU A 235 -1.19 10.73 -25.81
CA LEU A 235 -1.94 9.47 -25.86
C LEU A 235 -2.49 9.17 -27.26
N MET A 236 -1.86 9.66 -28.29
CA MET A 236 -2.29 9.50 -29.72
C MET A 236 -2.46 8.05 -30.17
N PHE A 237 -2.04 7.07 -29.39
CA PHE A 237 -2.23 5.65 -29.68
C PHE A 237 -3.65 5.13 -29.41
N VAL A 238 -4.50 5.90 -28.74
CA VAL A 238 -5.91 5.55 -28.51
C VAL A 238 -6.77 6.28 -29.55
N ARG A 239 -7.46 5.54 -30.41
CA ARG A 239 -8.24 6.10 -31.53
C ARG A 239 -9.23 7.23 -31.16
N GLY A 240 -9.72 7.33 -29.94
CA GLY A 240 -10.58 8.42 -29.48
C GLY A 240 -9.84 9.61 -28.87
N ALA A 241 -8.59 9.44 -28.42
CA ALA A 241 -7.87 10.46 -27.70
C ALA A 241 -7.47 11.65 -28.57
N VAL A 242 -7.22 11.43 -29.85
CA VAL A 242 -6.92 12.50 -30.81
C VAL A 242 -8.10 13.48 -30.92
N ALA A 243 -9.31 12.97 -31.09
CA ALA A 243 -10.50 13.82 -31.16
C ALA A 243 -10.74 14.58 -29.86
N ILE A 244 -10.63 13.91 -28.72
CA ILE A 244 -10.76 14.52 -27.38
C ILE A 244 -9.67 15.58 -27.18
N SER A 245 -8.41 15.28 -27.55
CA SER A 245 -7.30 16.22 -27.43
C SER A 245 -7.48 17.46 -28.30
N ILE A 246 -7.98 17.30 -29.53
CA ILE A 246 -8.30 18.40 -30.44
C ILE A 246 -9.44 19.25 -29.85
N VAL A 247 -10.52 18.63 -29.37
CA VAL A 247 -11.63 19.33 -28.73
C VAL A 247 -11.13 20.10 -27.51
N MET A 248 -10.35 19.48 -26.64
CA MET A 248 -9.77 20.15 -25.45
C MET A 248 -8.84 21.30 -25.84
N LEU A 249 -8.01 21.14 -26.87
CA LEU A 249 -7.16 22.21 -27.38
C LEU A 249 -8.00 23.36 -27.92
N VAL A 250 -8.99 23.10 -28.74
CA VAL A 250 -9.88 24.14 -29.30
C VAL A 250 -10.64 24.85 -28.19
N VAL A 251 -11.21 24.12 -27.23
CA VAL A 251 -11.92 24.69 -26.08
C VAL A 251 -10.96 25.52 -25.21
N SER A 252 -9.74 25.03 -24.92
CA SER A 252 -8.73 25.76 -24.14
C SER A 252 -8.30 27.05 -24.83
N VAL A 253 -8.08 27.02 -26.16
CA VAL A 253 -7.76 28.21 -26.96
C VAL A 253 -8.93 29.19 -26.97
N ALA A 254 -10.15 28.70 -27.18
CA ALA A 254 -11.35 29.57 -27.16
C ALA A 254 -11.52 30.25 -25.79
N ILE A 255 -11.35 29.51 -24.69
CA ILE A 255 -11.40 30.06 -23.33
C ILE A 255 -10.26 31.08 -23.13
N ALA A 256 -9.03 30.77 -23.54
CA ALA A 256 -7.89 31.67 -23.41
C ALA A 256 -8.11 32.97 -24.19
N VAL A 257 -8.64 32.88 -25.42
CA VAL A 257 -8.98 34.07 -26.26
C VAL A 257 -10.13 34.86 -25.63
N ALA A 258 -11.20 34.18 -25.19
CA ALA A 258 -12.35 34.84 -24.56
C ALA A 258 -12.00 35.60 -23.26
N LEU A 259 -11.17 34.99 -22.44
CA LEU A 259 -10.77 35.52 -21.12
C LEU A 259 -9.56 36.47 -21.21
N GLY A 260 -8.65 36.27 -22.17
CA GLY A 260 -7.41 37.03 -22.27
C GLY A 260 -7.53 38.45 -22.78
N GLY A 261 -8.59 38.79 -23.51
CA GLY A 261 -8.69 40.07 -24.24
C GLY A 261 -9.62 41.13 -23.65
N LYS A 262 -10.63 40.77 -22.86
CA LYS A 262 -11.72 41.69 -22.54
C LYS A 262 -12.15 41.76 -21.08
N THR A 263 -11.68 40.86 -20.23
CA THR A 263 -12.18 40.77 -18.85
C THR A 263 -11.17 41.35 -17.88
N PRO A 264 -11.54 42.26 -16.97
CA PRO A 264 -10.65 42.75 -15.92
C PRO A 264 -10.23 41.55 -15.05
N VAL A 265 -8.94 41.44 -14.79
CA VAL A 265 -8.34 40.28 -14.13
C VAL A 265 -8.87 40.07 -12.70
N ASP A 266 -9.29 41.10 -12.03
CA ASP A 266 -9.94 41.07 -10.71
C ASP A 266 -11.48 40.93 -10.78
N SER A 267 -12.03 40.73 -11.95
CA SER A 267 -13.47 40.55 -12.08
C SER A 267 -13.94 39.27 -11.39
N ARG A 268 -15.18 39.32 -10.87
CA ARG A 268 -15.86 38.12 -10.31
C ARG A 268 -15.87 36.99 -11.34
N ALA A 269 -16.05 37.31 -12.62
CA ALA A 269 -16.04 36.35 -13.71
C ALA A 269 -14.70 35.60 -13.83
N MET A 270 -13.57 36.33 -13.75
CA MET A 270 -12.25 35.72 -13.81
C MET A 270 -11.99 34.81 -12.60
N ARG A 271 -12.38 35.22 -11.39
CA ARG A 271 -12.25 34.37 -10.18
C ARG A 271 -13.07 33.10 -10.29
N VAL A 272 -14.32 33.23 -10.78
CA VAL A 272 -15.20 32.07 -11.01
C VAL A 272 -14.61 31.15 -12.10
N ALA A 273 -14.18 31.71 -13.22
CA ALA A 273 -13.55 30.94 -14.30
C ALA A 273 -12.28 30.20 -13.79
N THR A 274 -11.43 30.88 -13.04
CA THR A 274 -10.22 30.26 -12.48
C THR A 274 -10.57 29.14 -11.51
N ALA A 275 -11.47 29.37 -10.56
CA ALA A 275 -11.80 28.42 -9.50
C ALA A 275 -12.60 27.21 -10.00
N TYR A 276 -13.52 27.40 -10.95
CA TYR A 276 -14.49 26.38 -11.34
C TYR A 276 -14.29 25.82 -12.76
N CYS A 277 -13.41 26.42 -13.56
CA CYS A 277 -13.13 25.91 -14.91
C CYS A 277 -11.63 25.63 -15.12
N ILE A 278 -10.76 26.62 -14.93
CA ILE A 278 -9.35 26.54 -15.31
C ILE A 278 -8.61 25.52 -14.43
N ILE A 279 -8.65 25.70 -13.11
CA ILE A 279 -7.95 24.81 -12.17
C ILE A 279 -8.47 23.38 -12.26
N PRO A 280 -9.80 23.10 -12.24
CA PRO A 280 -10.30 21.75 -12.43
C PRO A 280 -9.88 21.11 -13.74
N LEU A 281 -9.84 21.85 -14.84
CA LEU A 281 -9.39 21.36 -16.13
C LEU A 281 -7.89 20.99 -16.10
N LEU A 282 -7.06 21.84 -15.50
CA LEU A 282 -5.63 21.57 -15.31
C LEU A 282 -5.40 20.31 -14.46
N LEU A 283 -6.16 20.18 -13.36
CA LEU A 283 -6.09 19.00 -12.49
C LEU A 283 -6.54 17.74 -13.22
N TYR A 284 -7.62 17.81 -14.00
CA TYR A 284 -8.06 16.70 -14.83
C TYR A 284 -6.97 16.25 -15.81
N CYS A 285 -6.39 17.19 -16.53
CA CYS A 285 -5.36 16.87 -17.54
C CYS A 285 -4.08 16.32 -16.91
N ALA A 286 -3.67 16.86 -15.75
CA ALA A 286 -2.51 16.34 -15.02
C ALA A 286 -2.77 14.93 -14.51
N SER A 287 -3.95 14.67 -13.94
CA SER A 287 -4.36 13.34 -13.47
C SER A 287 -4.48 12.36 -14.64
N TYR A 288 -5.13 12.77 -15.73
CA TYR A 288 -5.26 11.96 -16.94
C TYR A 288 -3.90 11.58 -17.53
N ALA A 289 -2.97 12.50 -17.59
CA ALA A 289 -1.62 12.24 -18.06
C ALA A 289 -0.87 11.23 -17.18
N SER A 290 -1.01 11.34 -15.86
CA SER A 290 -0.43 10.40 -14.90
C SER A 290 -1.06 9.01 -15.01
N THR A 291 -2.38 8.93 -14.99
CA THR A 291 -3.11 7.66 -15.02
C THR A 291 -2.94 6.93 -16.37
N ALA A 292 -2.93 7.67 -17.47
CA ALA A 292 -2.76 7.12 -18.78
C ALA A 292 -1.35 6.55 -19.02
N ALA A 293 -0.33 7.11 -18.38
CA ALA A 293 1.00 6.52 -18.38
C ALA A 293 1.02 5.14 -17.74
N LEU A 294 0.28 4.96 -16.64
CA LEU A 294 0.14 3.67 -15.94
C LEU A 294 -0.65 2.63 -16.76
N THR A 295 -1.57 3.04 -17.65
CA THR A 295 -2.40 2.11 -18.43
C THR A 295 -1.64 1.35 -19.52
N LEU A 296 -0.40 1.71 -19.84
CA LEU A 296 0.42 0.95 -20.79
C LEU A 296 0.93 -0.35 -20.18
N TRP A 297 0.99 -0.46 -18.88
CA TRP A 297 1.22 -1.70 -18.16
C TRP A 297 -0.11 -2.43 -17.96
N ILE A 298 -0.26 -3.61 -18.55
CA ILE A 298 -1.50 -4.39 -18.49
C ILE A 298 -1.40 -5.34 -17.31
N ASP A 299 -2.10 -5.02 -16.23
CA ASP A 299 -2.33 -5.95 -15.15
C ASP A 299 -3.40 -6.97 -15.56
N LEU A 300 -2.97 -8.21 -15.83
CA LEU A 300 -3.86 -9.28 -16.31
C LEU A 300 -4.91 -9.69 -15.28
N PHE A 301 -4.65 -9.43 -13.98
CA PHE A 301 -5.60 -9.67 -12.89
C PHE A 301 -6.62 -8.54 -12.77
N HIS A 302 -6.21 -7.32 -12.33
CA HIS A 302 -7.15 -6.23 -12.06
C HIS A 302 -7.83 -5.71 -13.33
N ARG A 303 -7.12 -5.63 -14.46
CA ARG A 303 -7.78 -5.32 -15.74
C ARG A 303 -8.66 -6.46 -16.23
N GLY A 304 -8.35 -7.69 -15.85
CA GLY A 304 -9.16 -8.87 -16.12
C GLY A 304 -10.53 -8.84 -15.47
N GLU A 305 -10.67 -8.19 -14.32
CA GLU A 305 -11.95 -8.00 -13.61
C GLU A 305 -12.99 -7.26 -14.46
N ALA A 306 -12.53 -6.37 -15.35
CA ALA A 306 -13.40 -5.63 -16.27
C ALA A 306 -13.38 -6.22 -17.69
N LEU A 307 -12.20 -6.49 -18.26
CA LEU A 307 -12.07 -6.92 -19.66
C LEU A 307 -12.62 -8.32 -19.91
N GLY A 308 -12.45 -9.26 -18.98
CA GLY A 308 -13.01 -10.60 -19.06
C GLY A 308 -14.54 -10.58 -19.16
N PRO A 309 -15.23 -10.03 -18.13
CA PRO A 309 -16.67 -9.82 -18.17
C PRO A 309 -17.16 -9.02 -19.38
N ALA A 310 -16.49 -7.90 -19.74
CA ALA A 310 -16.87 -7.09 -20.89
C ALA A 310 -16.91 -7.91 -22.19
N SER A 311 -15.90 -8.79 -22.38
CA SER A 311 -15.87 -9.69 -23.52
C SER A 311 -17.10 -10.61 -23.58
N ASP A 312 -17.54 -11.12 -22.44
CA ASP A 312 -18.69 -12.02 -22.36
C ASP A 312 -20.03 -11.27 -22.41
N TYR A 313 -20.12 -10.04 -21.90
CA TYR A 313 -21.30 -9.16 -22.12
C TYR A 313 -21.49 -8.84 -23.61
N LEU A 314 -20.40 -8.64 -24.37
CA LEU A 314 -20.48 -8.46 -25.82
C LEU A 314 -21.02 -9.71 -26.54
N ARG A 315 -20.84 -10.90 -25.96
CA ARG A 315 -21.39 -12.17 -26.43
C ARG A 315 -22.82 -12.44 -25.94
N GLY A 316 -23.41 -11.51 -25.14
CA GLY A 316 -24.81 -11.58 -24.69
C GLY A 316 -25.00 -12.15 -23.30
N LYS A 317 -23.94 -12.49 -22.54
CA LYS A 317 -24.08 -12.91 -21.13
C LYS A 317 -24.75 -11.82 -20.32
N VAL A 318 -25.48 -12.25 -19.28
CA VAL A 318 -26.30 -11.40 -18.43
C VAL A 318 -25.58 -11.17 -17.09
N PRO A 319 -25.45 -9.89 -16.65
CA PRO A 319 -24.85 -9.60 -15.36
C PRO A 319 -25.57 -10.33 -14.20
N TYR A 320 -24.83 -10.66 -13.16
CA TYR A 320 -25.24 -11.39 -11.96
C TYR A 320 -25.66 -12.84 -12.18
N ARG A 321 -26.30 -13.16 -13.29
CA ARG A 321 -26.68 -14.54 -13.62
C ARG A 321 -25.53 -15.32 -14.27
N ASP A 322 -25.00 -14.79 -15.39
CA ASP A 322 -23.97 -15.46 -16.20
C ASP A 322 -22.57 -14.90 -15.95
N VAL A 323 -22.46 -13.82 -15.21
CA VAL A 323 -21.26 -13.13 -14.75
C VAL A 323 -21.40 -12.79 -13.28
N PHE A 324 -20.50 -13.27 -12.44
CA PHE A 324 -20.46 -12.89 -11.03
C PHE A 324 -19.89 -11.48 -10.91
N VAL A 325 -20.72 -10.54 -10.49
CA VAL A 325 -20.35 -9.13 -10.29
C VAL A 325 -19.82 -8.96 -8.88
N LEU A 326 -18.56 -8.62 -8.74
CA LEU A 326 -17.86 -8.54 -7.47
C LEU A 326 -17.90 -7.15 -6.86
N HIS A 327 -17.50 -6.13 -7.63
CA HIS A 327 -17.37 -4.76 -7.15
C HIS A 327 -18.66 -3.97 -7.42
N GLY A 328 -19.09 -3.95 -8.66
CA GLY A 328 -20.27 -3.25 -9.13
C GLY A 328 -20.48 -3.43 -10.62
N LEU A 329 -21.70 -3.24 -11.04
CA LEU A 329 -22.15 -3.50 -12.41
C LEU A 329 -21.32 -2.77 -13.47
N LEU A 330 -20.93 -1.52 -13.18
CA LEU A 330 -20.19 -0.67 -14.12
C LEU A 330 -18.70 -0.98 -14.14
N ASP A 331 -18.13 -1.27 -12.97
CA ASP A 331 -16.70 -1.55 -12.83
C ASP A 331 -16.35 -2.94 -13.37
N ASP A 332 -17.21 -3.94 -13.13
CA ASP A 332 -17.02 -5.30 -13.58
C ASP A 332 -17.43 -5.49 -15.07
N GLY A 333 -17.07 -4.54 -15.92
CA GLY A 333 -17.01 -4.64 -17.36
C GLY A 333 -18.27 -4.27 -18.14
N LEU A 334 -19.43 -3.96 -17.52
CA LEU A 334 -20.62 -3.56 -18.30
C LEU A 334 -20.39 -2.23 -19.02
N LEU A 335 -19.77 -1.26 -18.35
CA LEU A 335 -19.44 0.02 -18.97
C LEU A 335 -18.42 -0.15 -20.09
N ASP A 336 -17.42 -1.00 -19.89
CA ASP A 336 -16.43 -1.33 -20.93
C ASP A 336 -17.11 -1.97 -22.15
N ALA A 337 -18.05 -2.89 -21.94
CA ALA A 337 -18.82 -3.50 -23.01
C ALA A 337 -19.65 -2.47 -23.80
N TRP A 338 -20.29 -1.50 -23.12
CA TRP A 338 -21.01 -0.42 -23.80
C TRP A 338 -20.08 0.49 -24.60
N LEU A 339 -18.95 0.88 -24.02
CA LEU A 339 -17.95 1.68 -24.72
C LEU A 339 -17.39 0.94 -25.94
N MET A 340 -17.14 -0.36 -25.81
CA MET A 340 -16.69 -1.20 -26.93
C MET A 340 -17.74 -1.36 -28.02
N LYS A 341 -19.04 -1.33 -27.71
CA LYS A 341 -20.10 -1.30 -28.72
C LYS A 341 -20.11 0.01 -29.51
N ILE A 342 -19.80 1.12 -28.86
CA ILE A 342 -19.80 2.46 -29.48
C ILE A 342 -18.52 2.69 -30.28
N PHE A 343 -17.36 2.41 -29.69
CA PHE A 343 -16.05 2.76 -30.23
C PHE A 343 -15.28 1.59 -30.88
N GLY A 344 -15.86 0.41 -30.86
CA GLY A 344 -15.23 -0.82 -31.33
C GLY A 344 -14.47 -1.56 -30.23
N ARG A 345 -14.46 -2.91 -30.35
CA ARG A 345 -13.75 -3.79 -29.44
C ARG A 345 -12.25 -3.66 -29.64
N SER A 346 -11.57 -3.01 -28.72
CA SER A 346 -10.11 -2.84 -28.75
C SER A 346 -9.54 -2.72 -27.34
N THR A 347 -8.28 -3.10 -27.19
CA THR A 347 -7.52 -2.91 -25.93
C THR A 347 -7.48 -1.42 -25.54
N ALA A 348 -7.37 -0.54 -26.52
CA ALA A 348 -7.33 0.91 -26.29
C ALA A 348 -8.61 1.41 -25.60
N VAL A 349 -9.79 0.96 -26.03
CA VAL A 349 -11.06 1.33 -25.41
C VAL A 349 -11.16 0.78 -23.99
N GLY A 350 -10.78 -0.50 -23.79
CA GLY A 350 -10.80 -1.11 -22.45
C GLY A 350 -9.84 -0.49 -21.45
N LEU A 351 -8.71 0.03 -21.93
CA LEU A 351 -7.74 0.72 -21.05
C LEU A 351 -8.04 2.22 -20.87
N ALA A 352 -8.80 2.83 -21.77
CA ALA A 352 -9.11 4.26 -21.70
C ALA A 352 -10.09 4.60 -20.55
N ARG A 353 -11.04 3.72 -20.23
CA ARG A 353 -12.07 3.99 -19.21
C ARG A 353 -11.48 4.39 -17.85
N PRO A 354 -10.60 3.60 -17.22
CA PRO A 354 -10.04 3.98 -15.93
C PRO A 354 -9.25 5.29 -15.99
N ALA A 355 -8.50 5.52 -17.07
CA ALA A 355 -7.76 6.76 -17.26
C ALA A 355 -8.68 7.97 -17.36
N VAL A 356 -9.76 7.86 -18.14
CA VAL A 356 -10.71 8.97 -18.33
C VAL A 356 -11.51 9.23 -17.08
N LEU A 357 -12.12 8.20 -16.49
CA LEU A 357 -12.99 8.36 -15.32
C LEU A 357 -12.21 8.59 -14.02
N GLY A 358 -11.12 7.86 -13.80
CA GLY A 358 -10.27 8.04 -12.61
C GLY A 358 -9.71 9.45 -12.51
N SER A 359 -9.42 10.07 -13.66
CA SER A 359 -8.91 11.45 -13.70
C SER A 359 -9.88 12.51 -13.21
N PHE A 360 -11.19 12.22 -13.15
CA PHE A 360 -12.16 13.12 -12.55
C PHE A 360 -12.06 13.19 -11.01
N ALA A 361 -11.38 12.24 -10.37
CA ALA A 361 -11.23 12.26 -8.91
C ALA A 361 -10.51 13.53 -8.42
N ALA A 362 -9.48 14.00 -9.14
CA ALA A 362 -8.75 15.21 -8.77
C ALA A 362 -9.61 16.49 -8.87
N PRO A 363 -10.31 16.78 -9.98
CA PRO A 363 -11.30 17.87 -10.02
C PRO A 363 -12.41 17.73 -8.98
N ALA A 364 -12.91 16.52 -8.73
CA ALA A 364 -13.96 16.30 -7.73
C ALA A 364 -13.47 16.68 -6.32
N LEU A 365 -12.23 16.30 -5.97
CA LEU A 365 -11.62 16.70 -4.70
C LEU A 365 -11.40 18.22 -4.61
N TRP A 366 -11.01 18.85 -5.72
CA TRP A 366 -10.96 20.31 -5.79
C TRP A 366 -12.32 20.96 -5.53
N TYR A 367 -13.38 20.47 -6.19
CA TYR A 367 -14.74 20.97 -5.97
C TYR A 367 -15.23 20.70 -4.55
N LEU A 368 -14.82 19.59 -3.93
CA LEU A 368 -15.07 19.33 -2.52
C LEU A 368 -14.41 20.40 -1.63
N GLY A 369 -13.15 20.73 -1.88
CA GLY A 369 -12.45 21.82 -1.20
C GLY A 369 -13.14 23.19 -1.37
N MET A 370 -13.56 23.51 -2.58
CA MET A 370 -14.33 24.71 -2.86
C MET A 370 -15.72 24.70 -2.17
N ALA A 371 -16.40 23.56 -2.16
CA ALA A 371 -17.68 23.40 -1.45
C ALA A 371 -17.55 23.64 0.06
N ILE A 372 -16.46 23.20 0.67
CA ILE A 372 -16.19 23.38 2.10
C ILE A 372 -15.81 24.81 2.42
N PHE A 373 -14.85 25.39 1.69
CA PHE A 373 -14.16 26.60 2.12
C PHE A 373 -14.52 27.85 1.33
N ASP A 374 -15.01 27.71 0.09
CA ASP A 374 -15.22 28.81 -0.85
C ASP A 374 -13.94 29.67 -1.04
N SER A 375 -12.80 29.00 -1.01
CA SER A 375 -11.46 29.61 -1.04
C SER A 375 -10.51 28.76 -1.88
N ILE A 376 -9.92 29.36 -2.90
CA ILE A 376 -8.94 28.73 -3.80
C ILE A 376 -7.75 28.20 -2.99
N SER A 377 -7.25 28.97 -2.03
CA SER A 377 -6.08 28.60 -1.23
C SER A 377 -6.35 27.37 -0.35
N LEU A 378 -7.52 27.33 0.32
CA LEU A 378 -7.86 26.21 1.16
C LEU A 378 -8.25 24.98 0.34
N ALA A 379 -8.86 25.16 -0.83
CA ALA A 379 -9.07 24.07 -1.78
C ALA A 379 -7.73 23.51 -2.31
N ALA A 380 -6.75 24.36 -2.59
CA ALA A 380 -5.41 23.92 -2.96
C ALA A 380 -4.73 23.15 -1.82
N LEU A 381 -4.94 23.56 -0.57
CA LEU A 381 -4.44 22.80 0.60
C LEU A 381 -5.15 21.44 0.73
N VAL A 382 -6.45 21.35 0.45
CA VAL A 382 -7.16 20.06 0.36
C VAL A 382 -6.53 19.17 -0.71
N MET A 383 -6.16 19.72 -1.87
CA MET A 383 -5.49 18.98 -2.93
C MET A 383 -4.12 18.45 -2.49
N LEU A 384 -3.33 19.26 -1.78
CA LEU A 384 -2.03 18.84 -1.24
C LEU A 384 -2.17 17.63 -0.29
N PHE A 385 -3.15 17.65 0.59
CA PHE A 385 -3.42 16.50 1.46
C PHE A 385 -4.08 15.35 0.70
N GLY A 386 -4.88 15.63 -0.32
CA GLY A 386 -5.59 14.64 -1.10
C GLY A 386 -4.69 13.87 -2.07
N VAL A 387 -3.73 14.52 -2.70
CA VAL A 387 -2.79 13.87 -3.65
C VAL A 387 -2.05 12.70 -3.01
N VAL A 388 -1.74 12.81 -1.73
CA VAL A 388 -1.05 11.74 -0.98
C VAL A 388 -2.00 10.63 -0.54
N THR A 389 -3.28 10.95 -0.37
CA THR A 389 -4.25 10.05 0.25
C THR A 389 -5.26 9.47 -0.74
N THR A 390 -5.34 9.98 -1.97
CA THR A 390 -6.21 9.45 -3.03
C THR A 390 -5.43 8.52 -3.94
N VAL A 391 -6.05 7.39 -4.26
CA VAL A 391 -5.68 6.58 -5.41
C VAL A 391 -6.53 7.08 -6.58
N ASP A 392 -5.94 7.22 -7.75
CA ASP A 392 -6.67 7.46 -8.99
C ASP A 392 -7.62 6.29 -9.23
N ASN A 393 -8.85 6.46 -8.74
CA ASN A 393 -9.81 5.39 -8.76
C ASN A 393 -11.17 5.95 -9.18
N GLU A 394 -11.68 5.43 -10.28
CA GLU A 394 -13.00 5.73 -10.77
C GLU A 394 -14.13 5.40 -9.79
N ARG A 395 -13.89 4.51 -8.83
CA ARG A 395 -14.87 4.13 -7.80
C ARG A 395 -15.15 5.27 -6.84
N ILE A 396 -14.12 6.05 -6.45
CA ILE A 396 -14.26 7.11 -5.45
C ILE A 396 -14.71 8.45 -6.04
N PHE A 397 -14.59 8.64 -7.36
CA PHE A 397 -14.98 9.89 -8.01
C PHE A 397 -16.41 10.30 -7.70
N PHE A 398 -17.37 9.39 -7.87
CA PHE A 398 -18.79 9.67 -7.65
C PHE A 398 -19.12 9.89 -6.18
N GLU A 399 -18.41 9.23 -5.26
CA GLU A 399 -18.55 9.46 -3.82
C GLU A 399 -18.09 10.87 -3.44
N ILE A 400 -16.94 11.32 -3.95
CA ILE A 400 -16.44 12.68 -3.73
C ILE A 400 -17.42 13.71 -4.30
N ALA A 401 -17.93 13.46 -5.50
CA ALA A 401 -18.91 14.32 -6.13
C ALA A 401 -20.23 14.40 -5.33
N ALA A 402 -20.74 13.26 -4.84
CA ALA A 402 -21.91 13.21 -3.98
C ALA A 402 -21.71 14.05 -2.71
N LEU A 403 -20.57 13.91 -2.06
CA LEU A 403 -20.23 14.66 -0.84
C LEU A 403 -20.11 16.17 -1.11
N ALA A 404 -19.44 16.57 -2.19
CA ALA A 404 -19.32 17.97 -2.58
C ALA A 404 -20.71 18.60 -2.85
N LEU A 405 -21.55 17.92 -3.62
CA LEU A 405 -22.92 18.33 -3.91
C LEU A 405 -23.78 18.40 -2.65
N LEU A 406 -23.63 17.43 -1.73
CA LEU A 406 -24.35 17.40 -0.45
C LEU A 406 -24.01 18.63 0.41
N ILE A 407 -22.73 18.97 0.53
CA ILE A 407 -22.28 20.13 1.32
C ILE A 407 -22.85 21.41 0.72
N VAL A 408 -22.82 21.55 -0.60
CA VAL A 408 -23.42 22.71 -1.27
C VAL A 408 -24.96 22.73 -1.12
N ALA A 409 -25.61 21.56 -1.21
CA ALA A 409 -27.06 21.44 -1.02
C ALA A 409 -27.51 21.91 0.37
N VAL A 410 -26.78 21.47 1.42
CA VAL A 410 -27.03 21.90 2.80
C VAL A 410 -26.81 23.41 2.96
N ARG A 411 -25.72 23.94 2.39
CA ARG A 411 -25.40 25.39 2.45
C ARG A 411 -26.43 26.26 1.75
N ARG A 412 -27.00 25.79 0.63
CA ARG A 412 -27.96 26.55 -0.20
C ARG A 412 -29.43 26.16 0.07
N HIS A 413 -29.68 25.20 0.95
CA HIS A 413 -31.00 24.63 1.21
C HIS A 413 -31.69 24.16 -0.08
N SER A 414 -30.93 23.57 -1.03
CA SER A 414 -31.40 23.25 -2.37
C SER A 414 -31.79 21.77 -2.50
N GLN A 415 -33.03 21.49 -2.77
CA GLN A 415 -33.56 20.15 -3.08
C GLN A 415 -32.92 19.57 -4.36
N ALA A 416 -32.74 20.41 -5.39
CA ALA A 416 -32.13 19.98 -6.66
C ALA A 416 -30.69 19.51 -6.49
N LEU A 417 -29.88 20.23 -5.69
CA LEU A 417 -28.52 19.81 -5.39
C LEU A 417 -28.49 18.57 -4.50
N ALA A 418 -29.44 18.42 -3.58
CA ALA A 418 -29.57 17.18 -2.80
C ALA A 418 -29.93 15.99 -3.70
N ALA A 419 -30.84 16.20 -4.68
CA ALA A 419 -31.14 15.17 -5.67
C ALA A 419 -29.91 14.83 -6.53
N ALA A 420 -29.14 15.82 -6.98
CA ALA A 420 -27.91 15.58 -7.73
C ALA A 420 -26.88 14.78 -6.90
N ALA A 421 -26.77 15.08 -5.60
CA ALA A 421 -25.94 14.28 -4.69
C ALA A 421 -26.45 12.82 -4.59
N GLY A 422 -27.76 12.61 -4.54
CA GLY A 422 -28.39 11.30 -4.54
C GLY A 422 -28.10 10.51 -5.82
N VAL A 423 -28.21 11.17 -6.99
CA VAL A 423 -27.86 10.56 -8.28
C VAL A 423 -26.38 10.10 -8.29
N ALA A 424 -25.47 10.97 -7.86
CA ALA A 424 -24.04 10.62 -7.78
C ALA A 424 -23.78 9.44 -6.84
N ALA A 425 -24.44 9.40 -5.67
CA ALA A 425 -24.32 8.29 -4.72
C ALA A 425 -24.88 6.97 -5.29
N ALA A 426 -25.97 7.02 -6.05
CA ALA A 426 -26.53 5.85 -6.75
C ALA A 426 -25.59 5.34 -7.84
N ILE A 427 -24.99 6.21 -8.62
CA ILE A 427 -23.99 5.82 -9.63
C ILE A 427 -22.78 5.20 -8.94
N ALA A 428 -22.29 5.78 -7.82
CA ALA A 428 -21.21 5.20 -7.01
C ALA A 428 -21.52 3.76 -6.61
N PHE A 429 -22.77 3.45 -6.24
CA PHE A 429 -23.21 2.10 -5.88
C PHE A 429 -23.09 1.11 -7.05
N PHE A 430 -23.39 1.51 -8.26
CA PHE A 430 -23.24 0.65 -9.44
C PHE A 430 -21.79 0.53 -9.92
N PHE A 431 -20.89 1.42 -9.46
CA PHE A 431 -19.44 1.25 -9.62
C PHE A 431 -18.87 0.36 -8.50
N SER A 432 -19.26 0.58 -7.25
CA SER A 432 -18.76 -0.18 -6.11
C SER A 432 -19.83 -0.21 -5.03
N TYR A 433 -20.35 -1.41 -4.70
CA TYR A 433 -21.45 -1.60 -3.75
C TYR A 433 -21.18 -0.93 -2.40
N ASP A 434 -19.98 -1.20 -1.84
CA ASP A 434 -19.60 -0.71 -0.53
C ASP A 434 -19.44 0.81 -0.55
N ILE A 435 -18.72 1.39 -1.51
CA ILE A 435 -18.51 2.83 -1.64
C ILE A 435 -19.85 3.55 -1.82
N GLY A 436 -20.73 3.04 -2.69
CA GLY A 436 -22.05 3.63 -2.89
C GLY A 436 -22.95 3.54 -1.65
N LEU A 437 -22.91 2.41 -0.91
CA LEU A 437 -23.63 2.29 0.35
C LEU A 437 -23.10 3.27 1.41
N TYR A 438 -21.78 3.50 1.45
CA TYR A 438 -21.19 4.50 2.36
C TYR A 438 -21.58 5.91 1.95
N ALA A 439 -21.62 6.20 0.64
CA ALA A 439 -22.09 7.50 0.13
C ALA A 439 -23.55 7.75 0.49
N ILE A 440 -24.43 6.77 0.31
CA ILE A 440 -25.85 6.89 0.67
C ILE A 440 -26.02 7.01 2.19
N GLY A 441 -25.41 6.09 2.95
CA GLY A 441 -25.53 6.06 4.41
C GLY A 441 -24.92 7.29 5.07
N GLY A 442 -23.72 7.70 4.66
CA GLY A 442 -23.05 8.91 5.16
C GLY A 442 -23.82 10.19 4.86
N SER A 443 -24.41 10.27 3.65
CA SER A 443 -25.27 11.38 3.27
C SER A 443 -26.53 11.45 4.15
N LEU A 444 -27.18 10.32 4.38
CA LEU A 444 -28.38 10.28 5.22
C LEU A 444 -28.06 10.65 6.67
N LEU A 445 -26.93 10.17 7.22
CA LEU A 445 -26.47 10.56 8.57
C LEU A 445 -26.22 12.07 8.65
N ALA A 446 -25.53 12.65 7.66
CA ALA A 446 -25.30 14.09 7.60
C ALA A 446 -26.61 14.88 7.47
N LEU A 447 -27.58 14.39 6.69
CA LEU A 447 -28.86 15.04 6.46
C LEU A 447 -29.85 14.94 7.66
N LEU A 448 -29.54 14.13 8.69
CA LEU A 448 -30.35 14.15 9.93
C LEU A 448 -30.43 15.54 10.56
N PHE A 449 -29.43 16.38 10.33
CA PHE A 449 -29.38 17.77 10.76
C PHE A 449 -29.97 18.77 9.74
N SER A 450 -30.39 18.29 8.57
CA SER A 450 -31.00 19.07 7.49
C SER A 450 -32.16 18.30 6.84
N ARG A 451 -33.06 17.77 7.67
CA ARG A 451 -34.08 16.77 7.31
C ARG A 451 -34.91 17.14 6.08
N ARG A 452 -35.14 18.45 5.83
CA ARG A 452 -35.87 18.92 4.66
C ARG A 452 -35.25 18.45 3.33
N LEU A 453 -33.96 18.17 3.28
CA LEU A 453 -33.27 17.77 2.06
C LEU A 453 -33.29 16.24 1.83
N ILE A 454 -33.73 15.45 2.79
CA ILE A 454 -33.74 13.98 2.70
C ILE A 454 -34.63 13.53 1.52
N ALA A 455 -35.81 14.13 1.34
CA ALA A 455 -36.73 13.77 0.25
C ALA A 455 -36.06 13.98 -1.12
N GLY A 456 -35.40 15.13 -1.33
CA GLY A 456 -34.70 15.40 -2.59
C GLY A 456 -33.54 14.43 -2.81
N PHE A 457 -32.74 14.15 -1.76
CA PHE A 457 -31.64 13.17 -1.84
C PHE A 457 -32.15 11.78 -2.23
N LEU A 458 -33.18 11.28 -1.56
CA LEU A 458 -33.78 9.95 -1.87
C LEU A 458 -34.38 9.91 -3.28
N ALA A 459 -35.07 10.98 -3.71
CA ALA A 459 -35.54 11.08 -5.09
C ALA A 459 -34.40 10.98 -6.10
N GLY A 460 -33.26 11.62 -5.78
CA GLY A 460 -32.05 11.50 -6.58
C GLY A 460 -31.45 10.10 -6.59
N VAL A 461 -31.40 9.41 -5.44
CA VAL A 461 -30.93 8.01 -5.37
C VAL A 461 -31.81 7.12 -6.25
N ILE A 462 -33.15 7.26 -6.17
CA ILE A 462 -34.09 6.49 -6.99
C ILE A 462 -33.89 6.81 -8.48
N ALA A 463 -33.80 8.09 -8.84
CA ALA A 463 -33.60 8.51 -10.23
C ALA A 463 -32.26 8.01 -10.81
N GLY A 464 -31.19 8.05 -10.02
CA GLY A 464 -29.87 7.56 -10.43
C GLY A 464 -29.80 6.04 -10.53
N ALA A 465 -30.52 5.30 -9.69
CA ALA A 465 -30.56 3.85 -9.74
C ALA A 465 -31.52 3.31 -10.83
N ALA A 466 -32.57 4.04 -11.17
CA ALA A 466 -33.61 3.59 -12.08
C ALA A 466 -33.12 3.07 -13.44
N PRO A 467 -32.17 3.72 -14.17
CA PRO A 467 -31.72 3.22 -15.46
C PRO A 467 -31.09 1.82 -15.35
N PHE A 468 -30.31 1.57 -14.31
CA PHE A 468 -29.62 0.30 -14.07
C PHE A 468 -30.60 -0.79 -13.63
N LEU A 469 -31.54 -0.47 -12.77
CA LEU A 469 -32.57 -1.41 -12.32
C LEU A 469 -33.51 -1.78 -13.47
N ILE A 470 -33.90 -0.83 -14.31
CA ILE A 470 -34.71 -1.07 -15.53
C ILE A 470 -33.90 -1.98 -16.48
N TYR A 471 -32.62 -1.70 -16.70
CA TYR A 471 -31.76 -2.55 -17.52
C TYR A 471 -31.72 -3.99 -16.98
N LEU A 472 -31.50 -4.17 -15.68
CA LEU A 472 -31.46 -5.49 -15.05
C LEU A 472 -32.83 -6.20 -15.13
N TRP A 473 -33.91 -5.44 -14.96
CA TRP A 473 -35.26 -5.98 -15.12
C TRP A 473 -35.52 -6.46 -16.55
N MET A 474 -35.17 -5.64 -17.55
CA MET A 474 -35.26 -6.03 -18.97
C MET A 474 -34.44 -7.25 -19.34
N ARG A 475 -33.32 -7.47 -18.62
CA ARG A 475 -32.46 -8.64 -18.82
C ARG A 475 -32.88 -9.84 -17.96
N GLY A 476 -33.97 -9.74 -17.15
CA GLY A 476 -34.43 -10.77 -16.25
C GLY A 476 -33.47 -11.10 -15.11
N ALA A 477 -32.59 -10.17 -14.75
CA ALA A 477 -31.51 -10.38 -13.77
C ALA A 477 -31.69 -9.61 -12.45
N LEU A 478 -32.87 -8.99 -12.23
CA LEU A 478 -33.12 -8.18 -11.03
C LEU A 478 -33.06 -9.03 -9.73
N GLY A 479 -33.59 -10.26 -9.77
CA GLY A 479 -33.52 -11.21 -8.66
C GLY A 479 -32.11 -11.67 -8.38
N ASP A 480 -31.33 -11.95 -9.45
CA ASP A 480 -29.91 -12.33 -9.34
C ASP A 480 -29.05 -11.20 -8.76
N PHE A 481 -29.33 -9.95 -9.19
CA PHE A 481 -28.72 -8.76 -8.61
C PHE A 481 -29.03 -8.65 -7.11
N ALA A 482 -30.30 -8.73 -6.70
CA ALA A 482 -30.67 -8.60 -5.30
C ALA A 482 -30.02 -9.69 -4.44
N THR A 483 -30.05 -10.94 -4.92
CA THR A 483 -29.43 -12.07 -4.24
C THR A 483 -27.91 -11.91 -4.12
N THR A 484 -27.22 -11.57 -5.21
CA THR A 484 -25.77 -11.43 -5.21
C THR A 484 -25.32 -10.27 -4.32
N SER A 485 -25.92 -9.08 -4.50
CA SER A 485 -25.44 -7.85 -3.84
C SER A 485 -25.81 -7.80 -2.35
N PHE A 486 -27.00 -8.30 -1.96
CA PHE A 486 -27.49 -8.14 -0.59
C PHE A 486 -27.49 -9.42 0.26
N VAL A 487 -27.34 -10.60 -0.34
CA VAL A 487 -27.32 -11.86 0.39
C VAL A 487 -25.97 -12.56 0.29
N VAL A 488 -25.41 -12.71 -0.93
CA VAL A 488 -24.18 -13.46 -1.16
C VAL A 488 -22.97 -12.64 -0.75
N MET A 489 -22.82 -11.43 -1.28
CA MET A 489 -21.65 -10.59 -1.03
C MET A 489 -21.40 -10.30 0.46
N PRO A 490 -22.38 -9.90 1.27
CA PRO A 490 -22.16 -9.68 2.70
C PRO A 490 -21.66 -10.92 3.47
N LYS A 491 -22.00 -12.12 2.99
CA LYS A 491 -21.58 -13.38 3.61
C LYS A 491 -20.18 -13.80 3.25
N ILE A 492 -19.76 -13.51 2.01
CA ILE A 492 -18.49 -14.05 1.50
C ILE A 492 -17.33 -13.04 1.50
N ILE A 493 -17.62 -11.73 1.47
CA ILE A 493 -16.59 -10.71 1.24
C ILE A 493 -15.47 -10.79 2.27
N ASP A 494 -15.81 -10.87 3.54
CA ASP A 494 -14.81 -10.96 4.60
C ASP A 494 -14.12 -12.34 4.65
N ALA A 495 -14.77 -13.38 4.16
CA ALA A 495 -14.19 -14.71 4.10
C ALA A 495 -13.23 -14.89 2.93
N VAL A 496 -13.50 -14.23 1.80
CA VAL A 496 -12.72 -14.33 0.55
C VAL A 496 -11.58 -13.32 0.50
N TRP A 497 -11.84 -12.07 0.93
CA TRP A 497 -10.94 -10.94 0.69
C TRP A 497 -10.33 -10.33 1.95
N SER A 498 -10.70 -10.76 3.15
CA SER A 498 -10.18 -10.13 4.36
C SER A 498 -8.68 -10.35 4.54
N VAL A 499 -8.01 -9.31 5.01
CA VAL A 499 -6.63 -9.33 5.48
C VAL A 499 -6.63 -8.84 6.93
N PRO A 500 -5.90 -9.50 7.85
CA PRO A 500 -5.88 -9.10 9.25
C PRO A 500 -5.31 -7.70 9.41
N PHE A 501 -5.80 -6.99 10.42
CA PHE A 501 -5.22 -5.70 10.78
C PHE A 501 -3.76 -5.91 11.23
N PRO A 502 -2.80 -5.12 10.73
CA PRO A 502 -1.39 -5.34 11.04
C PRO A 502 -1.09 -5.14 12.52
N ASP A 503 -0.18 -5.92 13.07
CA ASP A 503 0.34 -5.68 14.41
C ASP A 503 1.26 -4.46 14.40
N LEU A 504 0.70 -3.31 14.79
CA LEU A 504 1.42 -2.05 14.86
C LEU A 504 2.52 -2.02 15.95
N THR A 505 2.48 -2.98 16.87
CA THR A 505 3.40 -3.02 18.00
C THR A 505 4.72 -3.70 17.66
N THR A 506 4.76 -4.55 16.66
CA THR A 506 5.96 -5.32 16.28
C THR A 506 7.14 -4.42 15.91
N THR A 507 6.89 -3.30 15.23
CA THR A 507 7.94 -2.35 14.85
C THR A 507 8.63 -1.74 16.06
N PHE A 508 7.89 -1.53 17.16
CA PHE A 508 8.40 -0.90 18.38
C PHE A 508 8.88 -1.89 19.43
N ARG A 509 8.50 -3.16 19.35
CA ARG A 509 8.93 -4.20 20.32
C ARG A 509 10.41 -4.54 20.19
N LYS A 510 10.96 -4.46 18.97
CA LYS A 510 12.34 -4.90 18.71
C LYS A 510 13.37 -3.86 19.12
N ASN A 511 13.24 -2.62 18.68
CA ASN A 511 14.15 -1.54 19.05
C ASN A 511 13.50 -0.17 18.83
N LEU A 512 13.54 0.71 19.82
CA LEU A 512 13.12 2.10 19.66
C LEU A 512 14.32 2.97 19.27
N ASN A 513 14.79 2.81 18.06
CA ASN A 513 15.79 3.69 17.46
C ASN A 513 15.16 4.58 16.38
N LEU A 514 15.90 5.54 15.87
CA LEU A 514 15.46 6.42 14.79
C LEU A 514 15.07 5.63 13.54
N HIS A 515 15.64 4.43 13.35
CA HIS A 515 15.33 3.54 12.25
C HIS A 515 13.91 2.96 12.39
N ALA A 516 13.56 2.41 13.54
CA ALA A 516 12.22 1.88 13.81
C ALA A 516 11.14 2.98 13.72
N ILE A 517 11.45 4.21 14.16
CA ILE A 517 10.56 5.35 14.01
C ILE A 517 10.39 5.72 12.54
N SER A 518 11.50 5.80 11.78
CA SER A 518 11.41 6.10 10.36
C SER A 518 10.66 5.02 9.59
N ASP A 519 10.88 3.76 9.91
CA ASP A 519 10.19 2.64 9.28
C ASP A 519 8.69 2.66 9.56
N PHE A 520 8.29 3.00 10.78
CA PHE A 520 6.87 3.14 11.11
C PHE A 520 6.18 4.19 10.23
N PHE A 521 6.84 5.32 9.98
CA PHE A 521 6.31 6.39 9.14
C PHE A 521 6.51 6.12 7.64
N LEU A 522 7.60 5.48 7.23
CA LEU A 522 7.94 5.23 5.84
C LEU A 522 7.23 3.99 5.25
N TYR A 523 7.01 2.94 6.05
CA TYR A 523 6.38 1.68 5.63
C TYR A 523 4.87 1.63 5.92
N GLU A 524 4.19 2.78 5.84
CA GLU A 524 2.73 2.86 5.78
C GLU A 524 1.97 2.47 7.05
N LYS A 525 2.62 1.88 8.05
CA LYS A 525 1.96 1.47 9.31
C LYS A 525 1.27 2.63 10.00
N PHE A 526 1.81 3.83 9.86
CA PHE A 526 1.19 5.02 10.44
C PHE A 526 -0.17 5.35 9.82
N ARG A 527 -0.41 5.03 8.56
CA ARG A 527 -1.71 5.28 7.91
C ARG A 527 -2.85 4.50 8.53
N TYR A 528 -2.56 3.29 9.03
CA TYR A 528 -3.55 2.50 9.76
C TYR A 528 -4.02 3.19 11.04
N VAL A 529 -3.18 4.04 11.64
CA VAL A 529 -3.49 4.81 12.84
C VAL A 529 -4.07 6.18 12.48
N LEU A 530 -3.58 6.82 11.43
CA LEU A 530 -3.92 8.20 11.08
C LEU A 530 -5.41 8.37 10.80
N ASN A 531 -6.00 7.51 9.96
CA ASN A 531 -7.40 7.64 9.60
C ASN A 531 -8.32 7.59 10.82
N PRO A 532 -8.29 6.55 11.67
CA PRO A 532 -9.13 6.52 12.87
C PRO A 532 -8.78 7.64 13.86
N LEU A 533 -7.53 8.06 13.95
CA LEU A 533 -7.12 9.17 14.79
C LEU A 533 -7.78 10.49 14.40
N ILE A 534 -7.74 10.84 13.11
CA ILE A 534 -8.35 12.08 12.59
C ILE A 534 -9.88 12.03 12.74
N ILE A 535 -10.50 10.88 12.50
CA ILE A 535 -11.93 10.68 12.71
C ILE A 535 -12.29 10.91 14.19
N ALA A 536 -11.51 10.36 15.12
CA ALA A 536 -11.75 10.54 16.56
C ALA A 536 -11.57 12.02 16.99
N ILE A 537 -10.55 12.71 16.48
CA ILE A 537 -10.35 14.15 16.73
C ILE A 537 -11.52 14.97 16.18
N ALA A 538 -12.00 14.65 15.00
CA ALA A 538 -13.17 15.30 14.40
C ALA A 538 -14.43 15.09 15.27
N LEU A 539 -14.68 13.87 15.75
CA LEU A 539 -15.76 13.56 16.67
C LEU A 539 -15.64 14.36 17.99
N VAL A 540 -14.44 14.43 18.57
CA VAL A 540 -14.19 15.26 19.77
C VAL A 540 -14.57 16.72 19.49
N CYS A 541 -14.12 17.28 18.37
CA CYS A 541 -14.45 18.65 17.99
C CYS A 541 -15.96 18.86 17.79
N LEU A 542 -16.62 17.96 17.06
CA LEU A 542 -18.07 18.03 16.79
C LEU A 542 -18.89 17.94 18.09
N ILE A 543 -18.60 16.96 18.96
CA ILE A 543 -19.29 16.77 20.23
C ILE A 543 -19.08 18.00 21.13
N GLN A 544 -17.85 18.51 21.24
CA GLN A 544 -17.55 19.67 22.04
C GLN A 544 -18.30 20.91 21.56
N ARG A 545 -18.37 21.13 20.24
CA ARG A 545 -19.06 22.26 19.64
C ARG A 545 -20.57 22.13 19.83
N ALA A 546 -21.13 20.92 19.67
CA ALA A 546 -22.54 20.63 19.94
C ALA A 546 -22.90 20.94 21.40
N ILE A 547 -22.09 20.50 22.38
CA ILE A 547 -22.27 20.80 23.80
C ILE A 547 -22.25 22.31 24.05
N ARG A 548 -21.37 23.06 23.36
CA ARG A 548 -21.29 24.51 23.48
C ARG A 548 -22.34 25.27 22.69
N ARG A 549 -23.23 24.58 21.98
CA ARG A 549 -24.25 25.12 21.07
C ARG A 549 -23.66 26.11 20.03
N LYS A 550 -22.42 25.86 19.59
CA LYS A 550 -21.73 26.60 18.54
C LYS A 550 -21.80 25.77 17.26
N SER A 551 -22.37 26.33 16.22
CA SER A 551 -22.41 25.70 14.89
C SER A 551 -21.98 26.72 13.85
N ASP A 552 -21.12 26.31 12.94
CA ASP A 552 -20.75 27.09 11.75
C ASP A 552 -20.74 26.23 10.48
N ARG A 553 -20.38 26.80 9.34
CA ARG A 553 -20.35 26.09 8.06
C ARG A 553 -19.39 24.92 8.06
N LEU A 554 -18.28 25.03 8.79
CA LEU A 554 -17.27 23.98 8.84
C LEU A 554 -17.74 22.77 9.65
N ASP A 555 -18.59 22.98 10.66
CA ASP A 555 -19.15 21.87 11.45
C ASP A 555 -20.01 20.95 10.60
N VAL A 556 -20.79 21.50 9.67
CA VAL A 556 -21.63 20.72 8.75
C VAL A 556 -20.77 19.89 7.79
N ALA A 557 -19.73 20.49 7.23
CA ALA A 557 -18.79 19.81 6.37
C ALA A 557 -18.00 18.73 7.13
N LEU A 558 -17.51 19.06 8.34
CA LEU A 558 -16.81 18.10 9.18
C LEU A 558 -17.70 16.92 9.58
N LEU A 559 -18.98 17.18 9.89
CA LEU A 559 -19.94 16.13 10.21
C LEU A 559 -20.17 15.20 9.02
N ALA A 560 -20.39 15.75 7.82
CA ALA A 560 -20.58 14.97 6.61
C ALA A 560 -19.34 14.11 6.31
N LEU A 561 -18.14 14.70 6.30
CA LEU A 561 -16.90 13.98 6.10
C LEU A 561 -16.68 12.89 7.16
N THR A 562 -16.97 13.18 8.43
CA THR A 562 -16.82 12.22 9.52
C THR A 562 -17.77 11.04 9.38
N ALA A 563 -19.03 11.28 9.01
CA ALA A 563 -20.01 10.23 8.76
C ALA A 563 -19.58 9.29 7.63
N PHE A 564 -19.10 9.85 6.52
CA PHE A 564 -18.55 9.08 5.41
C PHE A 564 -17.30 8.30 5.83
N ALA A 565 -16.35 8.96 6.52
CA ALA A 565 -15.10 8.36 6.93
C ALA A 565 -15.29 7.17 7.90
N ILE A 566 -16.25 7.25 8.81
CA ILE A 566 -16.59 6.12 9.72
C ILE A 566 -17.08 4.92 8.92
N LEU A 567 -17.95 5.14 7.94
CA LEU A 567 -18.50 4.05 7.13
C LEU A 567 -17.44 3.44 6.21
N THR A 568 -16.64 4.26 5.54
CA THR A 568 -15.57 3.78 4.65
C THR A 568 -14.43 3.08 5.43
N GLN A 569 -14.30 3.35 6.73
CA GLN A 569 -13.34 2.63 7.58
C GLN A 569 -13.63 1.11 7.62
N ARG A 570 -14.87 0.68 7.32
CA ARG A 570 -15.21 -0.74 7.20
C ARG A 570 -14.40 -1.43 6.10
N SER A 571 -14.25 -0.82 4.93
CA SER A 571 -13.43 -1.40 3.85
C SER A 571 -11.96 -1.46 4.24
N ALA A 572 -11.43 -0.41 4.87
CA ALA A 572 -10.07 -0.37 5.40
C ALA A 572 -9.78 -1.44 6.46
N LEU A 573 -10.79 -1.83 7.25
CA LEU A 573 -10.67 -2.90 8.23
C LEU A 573 -10.94 -4.28 7.63
N GLY A 574 -11.86 -4.38 6.67
CA GLY A 574 -12.22 -5.62 6.01
C GLY A 574 -11.01 -6.25 5.33
N ARG A 575 -10.34 -5.47 4.49
CA ARG A 575 -9.05 -5.82 3.90
C ARG A 575 -8.02 -4.81 4.36
N ALA A 576 -7.32 -5.13 5.44
CA ALA A 576 -6.37 -4.22 6.06
C ALA A 576 -5.00 -4.27 5.35
N ASP A 577 -4.98 -4.05 4.05
CA ASP A 577 -3.79 -3.77 3.27
C ASP A 577 -3.65 -2.27 2.98
N PHE A 578 -2.51 -1.91 2.40
CA PHE A 578 -2.19 -0.52 2.10
C PHE A 578 -3.19 0.13 1.13
N GLN A 579 -3.58 -0.58 0.08
CA GLN A 579 -4.46 -0.02 -0.95
C GLN A 579 -5.86 0.29 -0.41
N HIS A 580 -6.41 -0.57 0.46
CA HIS A 580 -7.74 -0.34 1.02
C HIS A 580 -7.78 0.76 2.08
N GLN A 581 -6.62 1.16 2.65
CA GLN A 581 -6.55 2.35 3.52
C GLN A 581 -6.84 3.64 2.74
N TYR A 582 -6.57 3.69 1.44
CA TYR A 582 -6.87 4.86 0.62
C TYR A 582 -8.36 5.14 0.47
N PHE A 583 -9.24 4.13 0.52
CA PHE A 583 -10.68 4.35 0.39
C PHE A 583 -11.28 5.23 1.49
N SER A 584 -10.64 5.30 2.66
CA SER A 584 -11.01 6.25 3.71
C SER A 584 -10.10 7.48 3.77
N ALA A 585 -8.89 7.37 3.24
CA ALA A 585 -7.86 8.40 3.38
C ALA A 585 -8.17 9.70 2.63
N PHE A 586 -8.85 9.64 1.48
CA PHE A 586 -9.23 10.84 0.72
C PHE A 586 -10.18 11.77 1.50
N LEU A 587 -10.96 11.22 2.44
CA LEU A 587 -11.83 11.99 3.33
C LEU A 587 -11.04 12.65 4.46
N VAL A 588 -9.94 12.02 4.87
CA VAL A 588 -9.09 12.49 5.97
C VAL A 588 -8.36 13.79 5.60
N GLY A 589 -7.92 13.93 4.36
CA GLY A 589 -7.26 15.16 3.89
C GLY A 589 -8.10 16.42 4.10
N PRO A 590 -9.33 16.52 3.56
CA PRO A 590 -10.23 17.64 3.83
C PRO A 590 -10.54 17.85 5.33
N MET A 591 -10.67 16.75 6.10
CA MET A 591 -10.90 16.84 7.56
C MET A 591 -9.71 17.50 8.27
N ILE A 592 -8.48 17.13 7.91
CA ILE A 592 -7.26 17.75 8.45
C ILE A 592 -7.28 19.26 8.19
N VAL A 593 -7.62 19.69 6.97
CA VAL A 593 -7.67 21.13 6.63
C VAL A 593 -8.74 21.84 7.47
N ILE A 594 -9.93 21.25 7.63
CA ILE A 594 -10.98 21.83 8.50
C ILE A 594 -10.46 21.95 9.95
N LEU A 595 -9.88 20.89 10.48
CA LEU A 595 -9.34 20.88 11.84
C LEU A 595 -8.22 21.90 12.03
N LEU A 596 -7.32 22.04 11.04
CA LEU A 596 -6.28 23.07 11.04
C LEU A 596 -6.86 24.50 11.04
N VAL A 597 -7.89 24.75 10.24
CA VAL A 597 -8.57 26.05 10.21
C VAL A 597 -9.25 26.32 11.56
N MET A 598 -9.94 25.32 12.12
CA MET A 598 -10.58 25.44 13.44
C MET A 598 -9.54 25.64 14.55
N PHE A 599 -8.44 24.90 14.51
CA PHE A 599 -7.32 25.04 15.42
C PHE A 599 -6.66 26.42 15.30
N GLY A 600 -6.44 26.89 14.06
CA GLY A 600 -5.90 28.24 13.81
C GLY A 600 -6.79 29.37 14.30
N ARG A 601 -8.11 29.19 14.30
CA ARG A 601 -9.06 30.13 14.94
C ARG A 601 -8.98 30.13 16.46
N ALA A 602 -8.70 28.96 17.06
CA ALA A 602 -8.65 28.77 18.50
C ALA A 602 -7.27 29.11 19.11
N ALA A 603 -6.20 28.61 18.52
CA ALA A 603 -4.84 28.68 19.04
C ALA A 603 -3.96 29.73 18.33
N GLY A 604 -4.47 30.33 17.26
CA GLY A 604 -3.73 31.25 16.40
C GLY A 604 -3.18 30.60 15.14
N ARG A 605 -3.14 31.37 14.04
CA ARG A 605 -2.71 30.92 12.72
C ARG A 605 -1.30 30.32 12.71
N MET A 606 -0.44 30.79 13.63
CA MET A 606 0.92 30.27 13.75
C MET A 606 1.00 28.85 14.29
N ALA A 607 0.18 28.53 15.28
CA ALA A 607 0.15 27.18 15.81
C ALA A 607 -0.32 26.18 14.73
N ALA A 608 -1.30 26.58 13.92
CA ALA A 608 -1.73 25.80 12.76
C ALA A 608 -0.63 25.68 11.70
N ALA A 609 0.10 26.77 11.41
CA ALA A 609 1.21 26.77 10.47
C ALA A 609 2.38 25.88 10.94
N ALA A 610 2.62 25.79 12.24
CA ALA A 610 3.66 24.94 12.81
C ALA A 610 3.30 23.43 12.76
N LEU A 611 2.00 23.10 12.81
CA LEU A 611 1.55 21.72 12.67
C LEU A 611 1.55 21.23 11.21
N LEU A 612 1.39 22.14 10.26
CA LEU A 612 1.26 21.81 8.84
C LEU A 612 2.48 21.04 8.29
N PRO A 613 3.76 21.40 8.57
CA PRO A 613 4.91 20.61 8.15
C PRO A 613 4.89 19.17 8.66
N ILE A 614 4.59 19.03 9.94
CA ILE A 614 4.58 17.73 10.59
C ILE A 614 3.55 16.81 9.93
N LEU A 615 2.36 17.34 9.66
CA LEU A 615 1.29 16.59 9.00
C LEU A 615 1.65 16.24 7.56
N LEU A 616 2.28 17.16 6.82
CA LEU A 616 2.73 16.88 5.45
C LEU A 616 3.84 15.84 5.43
N ILE A 617 4.86 15.95 6.28
CA ILE A 617 5.93 14.95 6.39
C ILE A 617 5.33 13.57 6.66
N VAL A 618 4.44 13.48 7.64
CA VAL A 618 3.83 12.23 8.04
C VAL A 618 2.98 11.60 6.93
N LEU A 619 2.27 12.42 6.15
CA LEU A 619 1.41 11.95 5.07
C LEU A 619 2.19 11.59 3.80
N TRP A 620 3.21 12.37 3.46
CA TRP A 620 3.93 12.22 2.19
C TRP A 620 5.12 11.26 2.27
N ALA A 621 5.71 11.07 3.45
CA ALA A 621 6.89 10.25 3.60
C ALA A 621 6.71 8.81 3.08
N PRO A 622 5.59 8.10 3.34
CA PRO A 622 5.38 6.76 2.81
C PRO A 622 5.28 6.73 1.29
N ASP A 623 4.57 7.68 0.67
CA ASP A 623 4.41 7.72 -0.78
C ASP A 623 5.71 8.05 -1.50
N ILE A 624 6.49 8.98 -0.93
CA ILE A 624 7.81 9.30 -1.45
C ILE A 624 8.75 8.09 -1.32
N ALA A 625 8.68 7.34 -0.21
CA ALA A 625 9.51 6.17 -0.01
C ALA A 625 9.14 5.01 -0.94
N ASN A 626 7.86 4.86 -1.27
CA ASN A 626 7.33 3.78 -2.08
C ASN A 626 7.08 4.16 -3.53
N SER A 627 7.12 5.46 -3.88
CA SER A 627 6.96 5.88 -5.27
C SER A 627 8.14 5.36 -6.09
N ARG A 628 7.84 4.50 -7.01
CA ARG A 628 8.81 4.05 -8.01
C ARG A 628 9.00 5.16 -9.03
N LEU A 629 10.22 5.58 -9.17
CA LEU A 629 10.61 6.66 -10.05
C LEU A 629 10.61 6.31 -11.49
N ASP A 630 10.78 5.03 -11.77
CA ASP A 630 10.64 4.48 -13.10
C ASP A 630 9.32 4.95 -13.75
N ASP A 631 8.22 5.03 -12.99
CA ASP A 631 6.92 5.43 -13.52
C ASP A 631 6.91 6.83 -14.11
N LEU A 632 7.66 7.76 -13.53
CA LEU A 632 7.69 9.15 -14.01
C LEU A 632 8.68 9.35 -15.15
N THR A 633 9.79 8.62 -15.18
CA THR A 633 10.72 8.58 -16.31
C THR A 633 10.02 8.03 -17.54
N HIS A 634 9.26 6.97 -17.32
CA HIS A 634 8.41 6.36 -18.31
C HIS A 634 7.36 7.34 -18.85
N TYR A 635 6.77 8.13 -17.96
CA TYR A 635 5.81 9.17 -18.33
C TYR A 635 6.45 10.27 -19.17
N LEU A 636 7.58 10.82 -18.78
CA LEU A 636 8.26 11.90 -19.52
C LEU A 636 8.79 11.43 -20.88
N GLY A 637 9.31 10.21 -20.97
CA GLY A 637 9.70 9.60 -22.24
C GLY A 637 8.53 9.46 -23.21
N ARG A 638 7.32 9.22 -22.71
CA ARG A 638 6.10 9.11 -23.52
C ARG A 638 5.52 10.44 -23.94
N VAL A 639 5.49 11.41 -23.03
CA VAL A 639 5.02 12.79 -23.31
C VAL A 639 5.91 13.48 -24.33
N SER A 640 7.22 13.19 -24.30
CA SER A 640 8.17 13.77 -25.25
C SER A 640 8.10 13.18 -26.67
N GLY A 641 7.33 12.09 -26.88
CA GLY A 641 7.24 11.43 -28.22
C GLY A 641 8.55 10.79 -28.68
N VAL A 642 9.59 10.82 -27.85
CA VAL A 642 10.87 10.20 -28.13
C VAL A 642 10.75 8.73 -27.76
N GLY A 643 10.48 7.91 -28.73
CA GLY A 643 10.49 6.44 -28.90
C GLY A 643 10.86 5.52 -27.75
N TRP A 644 10.57 5.90 -26.54
CA TRP A 644 10.83 5.09 -25.36
C TRP A 644 9.66 4.14 -25.13
N VAL A 645 9.93 2.86 -25.25
CA VAL A 645 8.95 1.80 -24.98
C VAL A 645 9.34 1.16 -23.66
N ASP A 646 8.39 1.09 -22.73
CA ASP A 646 8.57 0.38 -21.47
C ASP A 646 8.89 -1.09 -21.73
N PRO A 647 10.08 -1.60 -21.40
CA PRO A 647 10.43 -3.00 -21.59
C PRO A 647 9.43 -3.94 -20.91
N ALA A 648 8.95 -3.60 -19.70
CA ALA A 648 7.98 -4.40 -18.97
C ALA A 648 6.61 -4.43 -19.67
N ALA A 649 6.16 -3.30 -20.23
CA ALA A 649 4.93 -3.26 -21.01
C ALA A 649 5.06 -4.04 -22.33
N MET A 650 6.23 -4.04 -22.95
CA MET A 650 6.51 -4.88 -24.13
C MET A 650 6.52 -6.37 -23.78
N GLU A 651 7.15 -6.72 -22.68
CA GLU A 651 7.18 -8.09 -22.18
C GLU A 651 5.77 -8.63 -21.95
N ILE A 652 4.91 -7.87 -21.27
CA ILE A 652 3.51 -8.28 -21.04
C ILE A 652 2.75 -8.44 -22.35
N ARG A 653 2.94 -7.54 -23.33
CA ARG A 653 2.32 -7.66 -24.65
C ARG A 653 2.81 -8.89 -25.39
N HIS A 654 4.10 -9.12 -25.41
CA HIS A 654 4.69 -10.31 -26.03
C HIS A 654 4.18 -11.58 -25.35
N ARG A 655 4.09 -11.61 -24.04
CA ARG A 655 3.48 -12.70 -23.26
C ARG A 655 2.02 -12.96 -23.70
N ILE A 656 1.20 -11.92 -23.78
CA ILE A 656 -0.18 -12.02 -24.23
C ILE A 656 -0.26 -12.61 -25.65
N ASP A 657 0.58 -12.12 -26.56
CA ASP A 657 0.61 -12.60 -27.96
C ASP A 657 1.02 -14.07 -28.03
N GLN A 658 2.00 -14.50 -27.24
CA GLN A 658 2.41 -15.90 -27.16
C GLN A 658 1.32 -16.80 -26.58
N VAL A 659 0.66 -16.39 -25.50
CA VAL A 659 -0.47 -17.15 -24.95
C VAL A 659 -1.61 -17.24 -25.95
N ARG A 660 -1.93 -16.14 -26.62
CA ARG A 660 -2.96 -16.09 -27.69
C ARG A 660 -2.62 -17.02 -28.84
N PHE A 661 -1.36 -17.04 -29.28
CA PHE A 661 -0.88 -17.94 -30.34
C PHE A 661 -1.15 -19.39 -29.96
N TRP A 662 -0.69 -19.85 -28.81
CA TRP A 662 -0.85 -21.23 -28.34
C TRP A 662 -2.30 -21.59 -28.03
N VAL A 663 -3.11 -20.67 -27.51
CA VAL A 663 -4.54 -20.90 -27.33
C VAL A 663 -5.23 -21.13 -28.71
N THR A 664 -4.80 -20.40 -29.73
CA THR A 664 -5.34 -20.53 -31.09
C THR A 664 -4.90 -21.82 -31.73
N ASP A 665 -3.66 -22.23 -31.52
CA ASP A 665 -3.10 -23.48 -32.07
C ASP A 665 -3.73 -24.72 -31.43
N LEU A 666 -3.91 -24.69 -30.09
CA LEU A 666 -4.42 -25.84 -29.33
C LEU A 666 -5.95 -25.93 -29.26
N SER A 667 -6.69 -24.96 -29.80
CA SER A 667 -8.16 -24.98 -29.70
C SER A 667 -8.83 -24.31 -30.92
N ARG A 668 -10.04 -24.78 -31.25
CA ARG A 668 -10.86 -24.17 -32.30
C ARG A 668 -11.25 -22.74 -31.94
N ALA A 669 -11.42 -21.89 -32.91
CA ALA A 669 -11.92 -20.52 -32.74
C ALA A 669 -13.26 -20.53 -31.98
N GLY A 670 -13.42 -19.61 -31.00
CA GLY A 670 -14.63 -19.49 -30.20
C GLY A 670 -14.82 -20.56 -29.12
N ALA A 671 -13.96 -21.59 -29.04
CA ALA A 671 -14.03 -22.61 -27.99
C ALA A 671 -13.77 -21.95 -26.60
N PRO A 672 -14.50 -22.34 -25.54
CA PRO A 672 -14.28 -21.78 -24.21
C PRO A 672 -12.90 -22.17 -23.66
N ILE A 673 -12.32 -21.30 -22.86
CA ILE A 673 -11.14 -21.59 -22.04
C ILE A 673 -11.48 -21.34 -20.58
N PHE A 674 -10.77 -21.99 -19.67
CA PHE A 674 -10.94 -21.72 -18.24
C PHE A 674 -9.62 -21.21 -17.63
N ASP A 675 -9.66 -20.00 -17.08
CA ASP A 675 -8.51 -19.42 -16.40
C ASP A 675 -8.50 -19.81 -14.92
N PHE A 676 -7.51 -20.62 -14.54
CA PHE A 676 -7.22 -20.98 -13.15
C PHE A 676 -5.95 -20.30 -12.63
N SER A 677 -5.52 -19.22 -13.30
CA SER A 677 -4.25 -18.54 -13.04
C SER A 677 -4.39 -17.10 -12.51
N ASN A 678 -5.62 -16.61 -12.30
CA ASN A 678 -5.92 -15.21 -11.97
C ASN A 678 -5.48 -14.23 -13.08
N GLN A 679 -5.62 -14.60 -14.33
CA GLN A 679 -5.28 -13.78 -15.50
C GLN A 679 -6.52 -13.55 -16.38
N ALA A 680 -7.63 -13.16 -15.78
CA ALA A 680 -8.93 -13.06 -16.45
C ALA A 680 -8.95 -12.15 -17.69
N ALA A 681 -7.99 -11.22 -17.84
CA ALA A 681 -7.82 -10.47 -19.06
C ALA A 681 -7.56 -11.36 -20.31
N LEU A 682 -7.07 -12.59 -20.13
CA LEU A 682 -6.84 -13.53 -21.22
C LEU A 682 -8.11 -13.94 -21.95
N TYR A 683 -9.28 -13.94 -21.28
CA TYR A 683 -10.57 -14.13 -21.97
C TYR A 683 -10.80 -13.09 -23.07
N PHE A 684 -10.45 -11.84 -22.79
CA PHE A 684 -10.54 -10.75 -23.75
C PHE A 684 -9.47 -10.87 -24.83
N PHE A 685 -8.20 -11.06 -24.45
CA PHE A 685 -7.10 -11.07 -25.42
C PHE A 685 -7.11 -12.28 -26.34
N CYS A 686 -7.47 -13.46 -25.84
CA CYS A 686 -7.59 -14.67 -26.65
C CYS A 686 -8.93 -14.76 -27.40
N ASP A 687 -9.84 -13.84 -27.15
CA ASP A 687 -11.21 -13.84 -27.67
C ASP A 687 -11.94 -15.17 -27.41
N ARG A 688 -11.92 -15.62 -26.17
CA ARG A 688 -12.53 -16.87 -25.72
C ARG A 688 -13.57 -16.63 -24.64
N PRO A 689 -14.72 -17.33 -24.68
CA PRO A 689 -15.71 -17.24 -23.60
C PRO A 689 -15.24 -17.98 -22.35
N ASN A 690 -15.62 -17.45 -21.18
CA ASN A 690 -15.49 -18.14 -19.92
C ASN A 690 -16.65 -19.17 -19.77
N PRO A 691 -16.40 -20.45 -19.51
CA PRO A 691 -17.47 -21.43 -19.30
C PRO A 691 -18.20 -21.27 -17.96
N THR A 692 -17.66 -20.47 -17.04
CA THR A 692 -18.22 -20.20 -15.72
C THR A 692 -18.67 -18.73 -15.63
N ARG A 693 -19.28 -18.37 -14.52
CA ARG A 693 -19.57 -16.96 -14.23
C ARG A 693 -18.46 -16.25 -13.43
N PHE A 694 -17.41 -16.95 -13.02
CA PHE A 694 -16.37 -16.44 -12.14
C PHE A 694 -15.10 -16.12 -12.94
N TYR A 695 -14.48 -14.98 -12.63
CA TYR A 695 -13.28 -14.47 -13.30
C TYR A 695 -12.04 -14.44 -12.41
N GLN A 696 -12.18 -14.83 -11.16
CA GLN A 696 -11.08 -14.85 -10.18
C GLN A 696 -11.15 -16.11 -9.33
N VAL A 697 -10.02 -16.75 -9.14
CA VAL A 697 -9.95 -17.98 -8.34
C VAL A 697 -10.23 -17.76 -6.85
N PRO A 698 -9.82 -16.65 -6.22
CA PRO A 698 -10.17 -16.41 -4.82
C PRO A 698 -11.67 -16.50 -4.53
N ILE A 699 -12.51 -16.02 -5.44
CA ILE A 699 -13.97 -16.09 -5.31
C ILE A 699 -14.50 -17.51 -5.33
N LEU A 700 -13.77 -18.46 -5.92
CA LEU A 700 -14.14 -19.87 -5.96
C LEU A 700 -13.98 -20.59 -4.62
N SER A 701 -13.30 -19.97 -3.65
CA SER A 701 -13.00 -20.60 -2.37
C SER A 701 -14.23 -21.20 -1.65
N PRO A 702 -15.46 -20.60 -1.66
CA PRO A 702 -16.63 -21.23 -1.07
C PRO A 702 -16.98 -22.56 -1.73
N PRO A 703 -17.21 -23.64 -0.94
CA PRO A 703 -17.53 -24.95 -1.49
C PRO A 703 -18.68 -24.96 -2.52
N PRO A 704 -19.80 -24.23 -2.32
CA PRO A 704 -20.87 -24.18 -3.33
C PRO A 704 -20.39 -23.65 -4.69
N PHE A 705 -19.46 -22.71 -4.71
CA PHE A 705 -18.93 -22.14 -5.94
C PHE A 705 -17.96 -23.09 -6.64
N GLN A 706 -17.16 -23.84 -5.90
CA GLN A 706 -16.33 -24.91 -6.46
C GLN A 706 -17.18 -25.99 -7.14
N ARG A 707 -18.26 -26.38 -6.49
CA ARG A 707 -19.24 -27.32 -7.06
C ARG A 707 -19.83 -26.80 -8.37
N GLU A 708 -20.25 -25.53 -8.37
CA GLU A 708 -20.80 -24.86 -9.56
C GLU A 708 -19.80 -24.83 -10.71
N VAL A 709 -18.55 -24.49 -10.43
CA VAL A 709 -17.45 -24.46 -11.42
C VAL A 709 -17.19 -25.83 -11.99
N ILE A 710 -17.07 -26.87 -11.18
CA ILE A 710 -16.84 -28.25 -11.66
C ILE A 710 -17.97 -28.67 -12.61
N LEU A 711 -19.23 -28.41 -12.25
CA LEU A 711 -20.37 -28.73 -13.09
C LEU A 711 -20.38 -27.92 -14.41
N ALA A 712 -19.96 -26.66 -14.38
CA ALA A 712 -19.83 -25.82 -15.56
C ALA A 712 -18.70 -26.32 -16.50
N LEU A 713 -17.57 -26.70 -15.92
CA LEU A 713 -16.43 -27.28 -16.67
C LEU A 713 -16.79 -28.62 -17.29
N GLU A 714 -17.53 -29.47 -16.59
CA GLU A 714 -17.95 -30.76 -17.13
C GLU A 714 -18.98 -30.63 -18.26
N ARG A 715 -19.88 -29.62 -18.17
CA ARG A 715 -20.83 -29.33 -19.25
C ARG A 715 -20.15 -28.72 -20.48
N ALA A 716 -19.30 -27.72 -20.27
CA ALA A 716 -18.68 -26.97 -21.35
C ALA A 716 -17.47 -27.70 -21.96
N LYS A 717 -16.82 -28.56 -21.19
CA LYS A 717 -15.61 -29.30 -21.57
C LYS A 717 -14.58 -28.43 -22.28
N PRO A 718 -14.14 -27.30 -21.68
CA PRO A 718 -13.23 -26.40 -22.34
C PRO A 718 -11.97 -27.18 -22.78
N PRO A 719 -11.51 -26.99 -24.01
CA PRO A 719 -10.32 -27.70 -24.52
C PRO A 719 -9.05 -27.30 -23.79
N ILE A 720 -9.02 -26.08 -23.20
CA ILE A 720 -7.86 -25.53 -22.51
C ILE A 720 -8.25 -25.02 -21.13
N VAL A 721 -7.43 -25.37 -20.15
CA VAL A 721 -7.35 -24.72 -18.84
C VAL A 721 -6.02 -24.00 -18.76
N ILE A 722 -6.06 -22.74 -18.36
CA ILE A 722 -4.87 -21.93 -18.12
C ILE A 722 -4.51 -22.07 -16.65
N ARG A 723 -3.29 -22.49 -16.38
CA ARG A 723 -2.70 -22.53 -15.04
C ARG A 723 -1.45 -21.66 -15.01
N ARG A 724 -0.84 -21.59 -13.87
CA ARG A 724 0.45 -20.95 -13.72
C ARG A 724 1.59 -21.89 -13.98
N SER A 725 2.56 -21.29 -14.66
CA SER A 725 3.86 -21.90 -14.75
C SER A 725 4.56 -21.88 -13.38
N PRO A 726 5.25 -22.96 -13.03
CA PRO A 726 6.13 -22.98 -11.88
C PRO A 726 7.17 -21.87 -11.81
N GLN A 727 7.52 -21.24 -12.91
CA GLN A 727 8.59 -20.25 -13.00
C GLN A 727 8.16 -18.80 -12.80
N GLN A 728 6.88 -18.50 -12.94
CA GLN A 728 6.34 -17.16 -12.71
C GLN A 728 5.11 -17.23 -11.84
N PHE A 729 5.31 -16.88 -10.64
CA PHE A 729 4.36 -17.05 -9.60
C PHE A 729 3.57 -15.76 -9.34
N ASP A 730 2.27 -15.88 -9.41
CA ASP A 730 1.33 -14.92 -8.90
C ASP A 730 0.45 -15.62 -7.85
N VAL A 731 0.95 -15.76 -6.65
CA VAL A 731 0.20 -16.26 -5.52
C VAL A 731 -0.47 -15.07 -4.88
N PHE A 732 -1.73 -14.91 -5.14
CA PHE A 732 -2.48 -13.83 -4.55
C PHE A 732 -2.43 -13.95 -3.01
N ASP A 733 -1.88 -12.93 -2.35
CA ASP A 733 -1.61 -12.92 -0.90
C ASP A 733 -0.84 -14.15 -0.38
N GLY A 734 0.06 -14.68 -1.18
CA GLY A 734 0.88 -15.81 -0.77
C GLY A 734 0.17 -17.17 -0.73
N ILE A 735 -1.07 -17.30 -1.25
CA ILE A 735 -1.86 -18.54 -1.22
C ILE A 735 -2.08 -19.09 -2.63
N ASP A 736 -1.64 -20.30 -2.88
CA ASP A 736 -1.79 -20.97 -4.17
C ASP A 736 -3.28 -21.24 -4.50
N ASN A 737 -3.62 -21.14 -5.79
CA ASN A 737 -4.99 -21.37 -6.26
C ASN A 737 -5.48 -22.78 -5.97
N SER A 738 -4.59 -23.79 -5.94
CA SER A 738 -4.95 -25.17 -5.57
C SER A 738 -5.34 -25.31 -4.10
N VAL A 739 -4.80 -24.44 -3.23
CA VAL A 739 -5.19 -24.36 -1.81
C VAL A 739 -6.53 -23.64 -1.65
N ARG A 740 -6.78 -22.61 -2.49
CA ARG A 740 -8.03 -21.83 -2.44
C ARG A 740 -9.23 -22.60 -2.97
N ALA A 741 -9.05 -23.33 -4.07
CA ALA A 741 -10.11 -24.04 -4.79
C ALA A 741 -9.74 -25.51 -5.00
N GLN A 742 -9.59 -26.24 -3.90
CA GLN A 742 -9.05 -27.61 -3.83
C GLN A 742 -9.82 -28.60 -4.71
N ALA A 743 -11.16 -28.56 -4.68
CA ALA A 743 -11.99 -29.44 -5.48
C ALA A 743 -11.84 -29.16 -6.99
N VAL A 744 -11.78 -27.88 -7.38
CA VAL A 744 -11.56 -27.47 -8.77
C VAL A 744 -10.16 -27.89 -9.23
N ALA A 745 -9.15 -27.70 -8.39
CA ALA A 745 -7.77 -28.12 -8.69
C ALA A 745 -7.67 -29.63 -8.90
N GLY A 746 -8.33 -30.43 -8.05
CA GLY A 746 -8.43 -31.89 -8.19
C GLY A 746 -9.09 -32.29 -9.51
N TYR A 747 -10.23 -31.68 -9.84
CA TYR A 747 -10.91 -31.91 -11.12
C TYR A 747 -10.01 -31.58 -12.32
N ILE A 748 -9.30 -30.43 -12.29
CA ILE A 748 -8.40 -30.05 -13.37
C ILE A 748 -7.27 -31.09 -13.52
N SER A 749 -6.67 -31.54 -12.43
CA SER A 749 -5.57 -32.51 -12.45
C SER A 749 -6.00 -33.86 -13.02
N ASP A 750 -7.24 -34.29 -12.75
CA ASP A 750 -7.75 -35.57 -13.27
C ASP A 750 -8.14 -35.49 -14.75
N HIS A 751 -8.68 -34.35 -15.20
CA HIS A 751 -9.29 -34.24 -16.52
C HIS A 751 -8.41 -33.55 -17.57
N TYR A 752 -7.34 -32.85 -17.15
CA TYR A 752 -6.45 -32.12 -18.04
C TYR A 752 -5.01 -32.56 -17.87
N ALA A 753 -4.22 -32.41 -18.91
CA ALA A 753 -2.80 -32.68 -18.94
C ALA A 753 -2.04 -31.46 -19.43
N TYR A 754 -0.85 -31.27 -18.90
CA TYR A 754 0.08 -30.23 -19.38
C TYR A 754 0.36 -30.41 -20.87
N ALA A 755 0.24 -29.34 -21.60
CA ALA A 755 0.51 -29.30 -23.04
C ALA A 755 1.66 -28.35 -23.39
N HIS A 756 1.65 -27.14 -22.84
CA HIS A 756 2.64 -26.13 -23.18
C HIS A 756 2.81 -25.12 -22.02
N SER A 757 3.99 -24.48 -21.96
CA SER A 757 4.24 -23.35 -21.07
C SER A 757 4.89 -22.22 -21.82
N THR A 758 4.38 -21.02 -21.65
CA THR A 758 4.92 -19.82 -22.27
C THR A 758 4.82 -18.63 -21.30
N TRP A 759 5.95 -17.92 -21.11
CA TRP A 759 6.02 -16.71 -20.28
C TRP A 759 5.29 -16.82 -18.93
N GLY A 760 5.51 -17.93 -18.22
CA GLY A 760 4.92 -18.15 -16.92
C GLY A 760 3.45 -18.54 -16.90
N THR A 761 2.89 -18.89 -18.05
CA THR A 761 1.53 -19.38 -18.20
C THR A 761 1.57 -20.78 -18.76
N GLU A 762 0.94 -21.74 -18.09
CA GLU A 762 0.78 -23.13 -18.53
C GLU A 762 -0.57 -23.32 -19.20
N LEU A 763 -0.55 -23.98 -20.34
CA LEU A 763 -1.74 -24.41 -21.04
C LEU A 763 -1.91 -25.92 -20.85
N TRP A 764 -3.03 -26.29 -20.28
CA TRP A 764 -3.39 -27.68 -20.01
C TRP A 764 -4.55 -28.06 -20.92
N THR A 765 -4.39 -29.13 -21.69
CA THR A 765 -5.42 -29.61 -22.62
C THR A 765 -6.22 -30.75 -22.03
N ARG A 766 -7.50 -30.87 -22.42
CA ARG A 766 -8.37 -31.94 -21.94
C ARG A 766 -7.84 -33.29 -22.39
N LYS A 767 -7.74 -34.25 -21.47
CA LYS A 767 -7.27 -35.64 -21.78
C LYS A 767 -8.26 -36.31 -22.72
N LYS A 768 -7.77 -37.20 -23.59
CA LYS A 768 -8.61 -38.01 -24.49
C LYS A 768 -9.49 -38.99 -23.75
N ALA A 769 -8.95 -39.68 -22.73
CA ALA A 769 -9.68 -40.51 -21.83
C ALA A 769 -9.78 -39.84 -20.45
N ASN A 770 -10.99 -39.56 -20.02
CA ASN A 770 -11.26 -38.92 -18.72
C ASN A 770 -12.01 -39.89 -17.82
N PRO A 771 -11.74 -39.86 -16.51
CA PRO A 771 -12.54 -40.59 -15.57
C PRO A 771 -13.98 -40.04 -15.53
N PRO A 772 -14.97 -40.86 -15.11
CA PRO A 772 -16.32 -40.35 -14.91
C PRO A 772 -16.32 -39.29 -13.79
N LEU A 773 -17.23 -38.32 -13.88
CA LEU A 773 -17.33 -37.25 -12.90
C LEU A 773 -17.66 -37.81 -11.51
N ASN A 774 -16.74 -37.70 -10.58
CA ASN A 774 -16.92 -38.00 -9.17
C ASN A 774 -17.01 -36.70 -8.35
N LEU A 775 -18.12 -35.95 -8.52
CA LEU A 775 -18.33 -34.65 -7.88
C LEU A 775 -18.18 -34.71 -6.36
N ASP A 776 -18.80 -35.73 -5.71
CA ASP A 776 -18.72 -35.85 -4.25
C ASP A 776 -17.30 -36.25 -3.79
N GLY A 777 -16.53 -36.96 -4.62
CA GLY A 777 -15.11 -37.23 -4.36
C GLY A 777 -14.29 -35.93 -4.34
N TYR A 778 -14.51 -35.02 -5.31
CA TYR A 778 -13.84 -33.73 -5.33
C TYR A 778 -14.26 -32.82 -4.18
N MET A 779 -15.56 -32.78 -3.83
CA MET A 779 -16.03 -31.96 -2.73
C MET A 779 -15.51 -32.46 -1.37
N ARG A 780 -15.25 -33.75 -1.20
CA ARG A 780 -14.59 -34.30 0.02
C ARG A 780 -13.12 -33.93 0.13
N GLN A 781 -12.47 -33.48 -0.93
CA GLN A 781 -11.09 -32.98 -0.87
C GLN A 781 -11.00 -31.59 -0.22
N ILE A 782 -12.11 -30.87 -0.12
CA ILE A 782 -12.12 -29.57 0.53
C ILE A 782 -11.92 -29.78 2.03
N ARG A 783 -10.80 -29.30 2.50
CA ARG A 783 -10.42 -29.30 3.91
C ARG A 783 -9.91 -27.92 4.32
N ILE A 784 -9.95 -27.64 5.60
CA ILE A 784 -9.30 -26.45 6.14
C ILE A 784 -7.79 -26.62 5.94
N PRO A 785 -7.13 -25.76 5.16
CA PRO A 785 -5.69 -25.84 5.02
C PRO A 785 -5.04 -25.60 6.38
N SER A 786 -4.00 -26.36 6.68
CA SER A 786 -3.22 -26.14 7.88
C SER A 786 -2.56 -24.76 7.82
N LEU A 787 -2.30 -24.15 8.98
CA LEU A 787 -1.56 -22.90 9.07
C LEU A 787 -0.17 -23.00 8.42
N ARG A 788 0.38 -24.21 8.33
CA ARG A 788 1.61 -24.53 7.62
C ARG A 788 1.46 -24.41 6.09
N GLU A 789 0.38 -24.95 5.52
CA GLU A 789 0.11 -24.87 4.07
C GLU A 789 -0.14 -23.42 3.59
N ILE A 790 -0.63 -22.58 4.46
CA ILE A 790 -0.83 -21.15 4.17
C ILE A 790 0.32 -20.27 4.65
N GLY A 791 1.43 -20.88 5.12
CA GLY A 791 2.67 -20.17 5.43
C GLY A 791 2.64 -19.27 6.66
N LEU A 792 1.76 -19.53 7.61
CA LEU A 792 1.52 -18.64 8.75
C LEU A 792 2.04 -19.08 10.10
N LEU A 793 2.30 -20.36 10.28
CA LEU A 793 3.14 -20.77 11.37
C LEU A 793 4.58 -20.55 10.93
N GLY A 794 5.41 -19.94 11.77
CA GLY A 794 6.81 -19.65 11.52
C GLY A 794 7.72 -20.84 11.19
N ASP A 795 7.16 -21.96 10.80
CA ASP A 795 7.79 -23.13 10.19
C ASP A 795 7.85 -22.99 8.66
N ARG A 796 8.34 -21.85 8.20
CA ARG A 796 8.95 -21.85 6.87
C ARG A 796 10.12 -22.79 6.95
N MET A 797 10.01 -23.90 6.26
CA MET A 797 11.18 -24.77 6.12
C MET A 797 12.19 -23.98 5.34
N ARG A 798 13.32 -23.72 5.95
CA ARG A 798 14.39 -22.91 5.36
C ARG A 798 15.64 -23.73 5.20
N LEU A 799 16.21 -23.67 4.01
CA LEU A 799 17.60 -24.01 3.79
C LEU A 799 18.42 -22.72 3.80
N VAL A 800 19.59 -22.78 4.40
CA VAL A 800 20.47 -21.64 4.61
C VAL A 800 21.82 -21.93 3.99
N PHE A 801 22.25 -21.08 3.07
CA PHE A 801 23.64 -21.01 2.64
C PHE A 801 24.26 -19.79 3.29
N PRO A 802 25.04 -19.97 4.34
CA PRO A 802 25.43 -18.86 5.22
C PRO A 802 26.51 -17.96 4.64
N SER A 803 27.12 -18.34 3.53
CA SER A 803 28.18 -17.56 2.88
C SER A 803 28.15 -17.75 1.38
N ILE A 804 27.45 -16.86 0.69
CA ILE A 804 27.53 -16.76 -0.77
C ILE A 804 27.84 -15.33 -1.19
N GLY A 805 28.38 -15.15 -2.38
CA GLY A 805 28.69 -13.80 -2.86
C GLY A 805 29.29 -13.75 -4.24
N SER A 806 29.37 -12.51 -4.74
CA SER A 806 30.20 -12.10 -5.87
C SER A 806 31.01 -10.91 -5.38
N VAL A 807 32.27 -11.13 -4.96
CA VAL A 807 33.02 -10.13 -4.19
C VAL A 807 34.51 -10.34 -4.29
N GLY A 808 35.25 -9.22 -4.39
CA GLY A 808 36.73 -9.20 -4.25
C GLY A 808 37.18 -9.69 -2.86
N GLY A 809 38.15 -10.57 -2.81
CA GLY A 809 38.77 -11.08 -1.59
C GLY A 809 40.17 -10.52 -1.37
N ALA A 810 40.84 -10.96 -0.31
CA ALA A 810 42.23 -10.66 -0.07
C ALA A 810 43.12 -11.32 -1.13
N SER A 811 44.31 -10.79 -1.33
CA SER A 811 45.34 -11.34 -2.24
C SER A 811 44.91 -11.47 -3.71
N GLY A 812 43.99 -10.56 -4.17
CA GLY A 812 43.55 -10.52 -5.57
C GLY A 812 42.50 -11.58 -5.94
N THR A 813 41.99 -12.34 -5.00
CA THR A 813 40.89 -13.31 -5.26
C THR A 813 39.61 -12.63 -5.62
N TYR A 814 38.77 -13.28 -6.47
CA TYR A 814 37.43 -12.83 -6.78
C TYR A 814 36.44 -14.00 -6.64
N TRP A 815 35.67 -13.96 -5.58
CA TRP A 815 34.76 -15.04 -5.19
C TRP A 815 33.43 -14.96 -5.93
N LYS A 816 33.01 -16.10 -6.47
CA LYS A 816 31.68 -16.28 -7.08
C LYS A 816 30.97 -17.48 -6.51
N SER A 817 29.64 -17.44 -6.54
CA SER A 817 28.79 -18.53 -6.04
C SER A 817 27.77 -18.94 -7.10
N ASP A 818 27.82 -20.19 -7.54
CA ASP A 818 26.82 -20.81 -8.42
C ASP A 818 25.83 -21.59 -7.57
N LEU A 819 24.53 -21.44 -7.82
CA LEU A 819 23.47 -22.23 -7.15
C LEU A 819 22.89 -23.27 -8.11
N THR A 820 22.79 -24.51 -7.63
CA THR A 820 21.97 -25.54 -8.27
C THR A 820 20.81 -25.88 -7.34
N LEU A 821 19.60 -25.92 -7.88
CA LEU A 821 18.36 -26.23 -7.17
C LEU A 821 17.59 -27.30 -7.93
N HIS A 822 17.13 -28.33 -7.23
CA HIS A 822 16.41 -29.46 -7.80
C HIS A 822 15.14 -29.75 -6.98
N ASN A 823 14.05 -29.99 -7.67
CA ASN A 823 12.82 -30.51 -7.08
C ASN A 823 12.82 -32.06 -7.10
N PRO A 824 12.97 -32.74 -5.96
CA PRO A 824 13.02 -34.19 -5.93
C PRO A 824 11.64 -34.85 -6.02
N LEU A 825 10.55 -34.10 -5.95
CA LEU A 825 9.19 -34.62 -5.98
C LEU A 825 8.72 -34.88 -7.42
N ALA A 826 7.71 -35.70 -7.60
CA ALA A 826 7.00 -35.82 -8.88
C ALA A 826 6.09 -34.63 -9.15
N GLU A 827 5.69 -33.90 -8.10
CA GLU A 827 4.89 -32.69 -8.17
C GLU A 827 5.78 -31.43 -8.20
N ARG A 828 5.22 -30.33 -8.65
CA ARG A 828 5.95 -29.06 -8.68
C ARG A 828 6.10 -28.45 -7.28
N MET A 829 7.23 -27.82 -7.05
CA MET A 829 7.54 -27.13 -5.81
C MET A 829 7.81 -25.64 -6.06
N ALA A 830 7.29 -24.79 -5.18
CA ALA A 830 7.56 -23.36 -5.14
C ALA A 830 8.59 -23.03 -4.06
N PHE A 831 9.51 -22.14 -4.40
CA PHE A 831 10.58 -21.68 -3.52
C PHE A 831 10.61 -20.16 -3.49
N THR A 832 10.88 -19.59 -2.33
CA THR A 832 11.28 -18.18 -2.22
C THR A 832 12.77 -18.14 -1.90
N LEU A 833 13.56 -17.61 -2.80
CA LEU A 833 14.98 -17.37 -2.60
C LEU A 833 15.17 -15.93 -2.14
N ARG A 834 15.90 -15.75 -1.03
CA ARG A 834 16.18 -14.43 -0.46
C ARG A 834 17.67 -14.21 -0.30
N TYR A 835 18.17 -13.08 -0.82
CA TYR A 835 19.54 -12.65 -0.68
C TYR A 835 19.61 -11.12 -0.65
N GLY A 836 20.35 -10.56 0.32
CA GLY A 836 20.60 -9.12 0.40
C GLY A 836 19.34 -8.26 0.46
N GLY A 837 18.24 -8.77 1.07
CA GLY A 837 16.94 -8.09 1.11
C GLY A 837 16.11 -8.24 -0.16
N ILE A 838 16.59 -8.97 -1.18
CA ILE A 838 15.88 -9.21 -2.43
C ILE A 838 15.23 -10.59 -2.37
N ASP A 839 13.92 -10.65 -2.55
CA ASP A 839 13.15 -11.89 -2.65
C ASP A 839 12.89 -12.25 -4.12
N ARG A 840 13.16 -13.49 -4.48
CA ARG A 840 12.88 -14.06 -5.81
C ARG A 840 12.11 -15.36 -5.65
N GLN A 841 11.07 -15.53 -6.43
CA GLN A 841 10.31 -16.76 -6.44
C GLN A 841 10.72 -17.64 -7.61
N VAL A 842 10.89 -18.93 -7.33
CA VAL A 842 11.21 -19.96 -8.32
C VAL A 842 10.26 -21.13 -8.10
N ILE A 843 9.75 -21.68 -9.19
CA ILE A 843 8.98 -22.92 -9.11
C ILE A 843 9.56 -23.90 -10.11
N LEU A 844 9.76 -25.11 -9.65
CA LEU A 844 10.29 -26.20 -10.47
C LEU A 844 9.25 -27.30 -10.66
N ALA A 845 9.13 -27.77 -11.89
CA ALA A 845 8.36 -28.98 -12.18
C ALA A 845 8.93 -30.19 -11.44
N GLY A 846 8.17 -31.27 -11.34
CA GLY A 846 8.64 -32.50 -10.74
C GLY A 846 9.89 -33.02 -11.44
N GLY A 847 10.95 -33.32 -10.69
CA GLY A 847 12.24 -33.76 -11.20
C GLY A 847 13.09 -32.70 -11.92
N GLN A 848 12.63 -31.44 -11.97
CA GLN A 848 13.36 -30.37 -12.67
C GLN A 848 14.53 -29.87 -11.84
N SER A 849 15.66 -29.58 -12.51
CA SER A 849 16.80 -28.88 -11.95
C SER A 849 17.05 -27.56 -12.67
N VAL A 850 17.54 -26.58 -11.93
CA VAL A 850 17.99 -25.29 -12.47
C VAL A 850 19.35 -24.95 -11.86
N ARG A 851 20.18 -24.27 -12.65
CA ARG A 851 21.49 -23.77 -12.21
C ARG A 851 21.62 -22.30 -12.60
N TRP A 852 22.09 -21.51 -11.65
CA TRP A 852 22.50 -20.11 -11.87
C TRP A 852 23.98 -19.96 -11.58
N GLU A 853 24.73 -19.53 -12.56
CA GLU A 853 26.15 -19.13 -12.38
C GLU A 853 26.18 -17.71 -11.81
N ASP A 854 27.06 -17.46 -10.86
CA ASP A 854 27.16 -16.20 -10.12
C ASP A 854 25.76 -15.71 -9.66
N VAL A 855 25.08 -16.55 -8.89
CA VAL A 855 23.65 -16.40 -8.54
C VAL A 855 23.33 -15.04 -7.94
N THR A 856 24.27 -14.41 -7.22
CA THR A 856 24.05 -13.10 -6.61
C THR A 856 23.92 -11.99 -7.65
N ARG A 857 24.66 -12.06 -8.76
CA ARG A 857 24.57 -11.11 -9.86
C ARG A 857 23.54 -11.52 -10.91
N SER A 858 23.62 -12.77 -11.40
CA SER A 858 22.82 -13.20 -12.53
C SER A 858 21.34 -13.36 -12.21
N PHE A 859 21.02 -13.77 -10.99
CA PHE A 859 19.63 -14.05 -10.59
C PHE A 859 19.05 -12.94 -9.69
N PHE A 860 19.81 -12.49 -8.69
CA PHE A 860 19.31 -11.43 -7.81
C PHE A 860 19.57 -10.02 -8.35
N GLY A 861 20.52 -9.84 -9.25
CA GLY A 861 20.94 -8.51 -9.71
C GLY A 861 21.63 -7.69 -8.61
N ALA A 862 22.16 -8.36 -7.59
CA ALA A 862 22.83 -7.70 -6.48
C ALA A 862 24.18 -7.14 -6.92
N GLY A 863 24.58 -6.04 -6.29
CA GLY A 863 25.93 -5.49 -6.44
C GLY A 863 27.00 -6.41 -5.85
N GLU A 864 28.25 -5.91 -5.84
CA GLU A 864 29.36 -6.61 -5.19
C GLU A 864 29.08 -6.77 -3.70
N GLY A 865 29.22 -8.01 -3.20
CA GLY A 865 28.93 -8.29 -1.80
C GLY A 865 28.88 -9.77 -1.45
N ARG A 866 28.81 -10.03 -0.17
CA ARG A 866 28.65 -11.35 0.42
C ARG A 866 27.50 -11.32 1.41
N GLY A 867 26.75 -12.42 1.50
CA GLY A 867 25.61 -12.54 2.40
C GLY A 867 25.12 -13.96 2.58
N VAL A 868 23.96 -14.09 3.16
CA VAL A 868 23.25 -15.35 3.37
C VAL A 868 22.19 -15.52 2.29
N LEU A 869 22.15 -16.71 1.68
CA LEU A 869 21.05 -17.10 0.81
C LEU A 869 20.09 -17.99 1.61
N TRP A 870 18.85 -17.58 1.63
CA TRP A 870 17.73 -18.35 2.17
C TRP A 870 16.95 -18.97 1.04
N ILE A 871 16.61 -20.25 1.16
CA ILE A 871 15.67 -20.94 0.31
C ILE A 871 14.51 -21.40 1.19
N GLU A 872 13.39 -20.69 1.07
CA GLU A 872 12.16 -21.03 1.77
C GLU A 872 11.29 -21.92 0.89
N TYR A 873 10.76 -22.99 1.47
CA TYR A 873 9.89 -23.93 0.76
C TYR A 873 8.74 -24.38 1.66
N ARG A 874 7.76 -25.01 1.07
CA ARG A 874 6.58 -25.53 1.78
C ARG A 874 6.54 -27.04 1.66
N GLY A 875 6.03 -27.69 2.69
CA GLY A 875 5.90 -29.15 2.76
C GLY A 875 7.03 -29.82 3.53
N ASP A 876 6.94 -31.12 3.64
CA ASP A 876 7.86 -31.94 4.47
C ASP A 876 9.14 -32.35 3.74
N HIS A 877 9.21 -32.11 2.43
CA HIS A 877 10.33 -32.50 1.60
C HIS A 877 11.14 -31.28 1.19
N ALA A 878 12.40 -31.26 1.62
CA ALA A 878 13.34 -30.22 1.23
C ALA A 878 13.73 -30.37 -0.26
N PRO A 879 13.95 -29.28 -0.98
CA PRO A 879 14.62 -29.33 -2.26
C PRO A 879 16.05 -29.80 -2.07
N ILE A 880 16.64 -30.36 -3.13
CA ILE A 880 18.07 -30.61 -3.18
C ILE A 880 18.73 -29.36 -3.71
N ALA A 881 19.54 -28.72 -2.91
CA ALA A 881 20.21 -27.48 -3.29
C ALA A 881 21.71 -27.59 -2.97
N ARG A 882 22.55 -26.98 -3.82
CA ARG A 882 24.00 -26.90 -3.63
C ARG A 882 24.53 -25.58 -4.13
N VAL A 883 25.46 -25.02 -3.40
CA VAL A 883 26.22 -23.86 -3.83
C VAL A 883 27.66 -24.27 -4.08
N LYS A 884 28.17 -23.88 -5.25
CA LYS A 884 29.60 -23.97 -5.59
C LYS A 884 30.21 -22.59 -5.46
N THR A 885 31.07 -22.40 -4.49
CA THR A 885 31.85 -21.15 -4.32
C THR A 885 33.30 -21.36 -4.77
N TYR A 886 33.81 -20.45 -5.59
CA TYR A 886 35.15 -20.55 -6.18
C TYR A 886 35.78 -19.18 -6.39
N ASP A 887 37.09 -19.16 -6.43
CA ASP A 887 37.86 -18.00 -6.86
C ASP A 887 37.94 -17.96 -8.40
N ALA A 888 37.28 -16.98 -8.99
CA ALA A 888 37.25 -16.79 -10.44
C ALA A 888 38.54 -16.14 -10.99
N ALA A 889 39.40 -15.56 -10.12
CA ALA A 889 40.63 -14.92 -10.55
C ALA A 889 41.79 -15.90 -10.72
N HIS A 890 41.85 -16.95 -9.90
CA HIS A 890 43.01 -17.85 -9.85
C HIS A 890 42.72 -19.30 -10.26
N ASN A 891 41.50 -19.60 -10.76
CA ASN A 891 41.10 -20.96 -11.12
C ASN A 891 41.32 -22.00 -9.99
N ALA A 892 41.14 -21.58 -8.73
CA ALA A 892 41.31 -22.40 -7.56
C ALA A 892 40.21 -23.46 -7.40
N ARG A 893 40.43 -24.47 -6.56
CA ARG A 893 39.45 -25.50 -6.29
C ARG A 893 38.18 -24.89 -5.67
N ALA A 894 37.03 -25.26 -6.23
CA ALA A 894 35.77 -24.83 -5.71
C ALA A 894 35.39 -25.56 -4.42
N SER A 895 34.81 -24.85 -3.48
CA SER A 895 34.14 -25.39 -2.32
C SER A 895 32.67 -25.66 -2.64
N ILE A 896 32.18 -26.84 -2.29
CA ILE A 896 30.77 -27.17 -2.33
C ILE A 896 30.18 -26.90 -0.96
N ILE A 897 29.18 -26.07 -0.90
CA ILE A 897 28.45 -25.77 0.32
C ILE A 897 27.12 -26.48 0.24
N GLU A 898 26.92 -27.45 1.15
CA GLU A 898 25.59 -28.05 1.36
C GLU A 898 24.73 -27.11 2.19
N PRO A 899 23.40 -27.08 1.98
CA PRO A 899 22.54 -26.21 2.74
C PRO A 899 22.44 -26.66 4.18
N LEU A 900 22.46 -25.73 5.09
CA LEU A 900 22.09 -25.93 6.49
C LEU A 900 20.57 -25.73 6.63
N SER A 901 19.99 -26.42 7.60
CA SER A 901 18.56 -26.36 7.90
C SER A 901 18.29 -25.82 9.30
N MET A 902 17.04 -25.57 9.62
CA MET A 902 16.67 -25.18 10.99
C MET A 902 16.99 -26.27 12.04
N ARG A 903 17.26 -27.51 11.61
CA ARG A 903 17.69 -28.60 12.50
C ARG A 903 19.14 -28.48 12.95
N ASP A 904 19.94 -27.73 12.19
CA ASP A 904 21.35 -27.47 12.48
C ASP A 904 21.52 -26.25 13.39
N ALA A 905 20.43 -25.56 13.72
CA ALA A 905 20.43 -24.43 14.63
C ALA A 905 20.39 -24.86 16.09
N SER A 906 21.19 -24.22 16.93
CA SER A 906 21.25 -24.49 18.38
C SER A 906 21.67 -23.23 19.14
N ASP A 907 21.44 -23.25 20.47
CA ASP A 907 21.94 -22.24 21.41
C ASP A 907 23.40 -22.52 21.82
N ASP A 908 23.93 -23.69 21.49
CA ASP A 908 25.32 -24.12 21.82
C ASP A 908 25.84 -24.94 20.61
N LEU A 909 26.79 -24.36 19.89
CA LEU A 909 27.31 -24.86 18.63
C LEU A 909 28.83 -25.06 18.72
N THR A 910 29.33 -26.14 18.12
CA THR A 910 30.76 -26.43 18.06
C THR A 910 31.20 -26.64 16.62
N ILE A 911 32.28 -25.96 16.21
CA ILE A 911 32.98 -26.16 14.95
C ILE A 911 34.31 -26.85 15.30
N VAL A 912 34.51 -28.06 14.79
CA VAL A 912 35.70 -28.86 15.10
C VAL A 912 36.62 -28.99 13.91
N GLY A 913 37.89 -29.24 14.17
CA GLY A 913 38.86 -29.56 13.15
C GLY A 913 39.26 -28.40 12.24
N ILE A 914 39.21 -27.18 12.76
CA ILE A 914 39.60 -25.99 11.99
C ILE A 914 41.15 -25.92 11.98
N PRO A 915 41.81 -26.09 10.82
CA PRO A 915 43.26 -25.92 10.74
C PRO A 915 43.58 -24.43 10.82
N SER A 916 44.46 -24.02 11.72
CA SER A 916 45.08 -22.70 11.72
C SER A 916 46.55 -22.80 11.25
N GLY A 917 47.08 -21.74 10.72
CA GLY A 917 48.47 -21.67 10.24
C GLY A 917 48.73 -20.41 9.44
N ALA A 918 50.04 -20.08 9.26
CA ALA A 918 50.46 -18.86 8.59
C ALA A 918 50.01 -18.77 7.13
N GLU A 919 49.81 -19.92 6.48
CA GLU A 919 49.35 -20.04 5.07
C GLU A 919 47.86 -20.18 4.91
N ARG A 920 47.10 -20.02 5.99
CA ARG A 920 45.62 -20.18 5.99
C ARG A 920 44.98 -19.03 6.69
N ARG A 921 43.84 -18.64 6.16
CA ARG A 921 42.95 -17.64 6.75
C ARG A 921 41.65 -18.34 7.19
N VAL A 922 41.35 -18.21 8.46
CA VAL A 922 40.14 -18.76 9.04
C VAL A 922 39.11 -17.64 9.23
N ASN A 923 37.90 -17.82 8.71
CA ASN A 923 36.81 -16.93 8.96
C ASN A 923 35.73 -17.71 9.71
N VAL A 924 35.06 -17.06 10.68
CA VAL A 924 33.93 -17.63 11.42
C VAL A 924 32.70 -16.78 11.16
N GLY A 925 31.59 -17.43 10.86
CA GLY A 925 30.30 -16.79 10.66
C GLY A 925 29.24 -17.37 11.60
N VAL A 926 28.33 -16.49 12.05
CA VAL A 926 27.16 -16.84 12.85
C VAL A 926 25.94 -16.21 12.21
N VAL A 927 24.90 -16.98 11.95
CA VAL A 927 23.64 -16.54 11.36
C VAL A 927 22.53 -16.68 12.38
N ASN A 928 21.84 -15.60 12.69
CA ASN A 928 20.63 -15.66 13.50
C ASN A 928 19.48 -16.16 12.63
N VAL A 929 19.03 -17.39 12.89
CA VAL A 929 17.92 -18.02 12.18
C VAL A 929 16.57 -17.87 12.91
N GLY A 930 16.62 -17.29 14.11
CA GLY A 930 15.44 -16.99 14.92
C GLY A 930 14.72 -15.71 14.51
N GLN A 931 13.56 -15.50 15.11
CA GLN A 931 12.75 -14.28 14.86
C GLN A 931 13.02 -13.13 15.84
N VAL A 932 13.94 -13.35 16.78
CA VAL A 932 14.32 -12.37 17.81
C VAL A 932 15.81 -12.13 17.77
N PRO A 933 16.30 -10.96 18.18
CA PRO A 933 17.72 -10.71 18.31
C PRO A 933 18.38 -11.72 19.29
N ILE A 934 19.57 -12.16 18.95
CA ILE A 934 20.39 -13.04 19.80
C ILE A 934 21.68 -12.34 20.19
N THR A 935 22.10 -12.52 21.42
CA THR A 935 23.47 -12.20 21.84
C THR A 935 24.25 -13.52 22.00
N PHE A 936 25.42 -13.61 21.36
CA PHE A 936 26.23 -14.83 21.37
C PHE A 936 27.68 -14.55 21.70
N HIS A 937 28.36 -15.60 22.16
CA HIS A 937 29.75 -15.59 22.51
C HIS A 937 30.51 -16.58 21.63
N VAL A 938 31.60 -16.16 21.02
CA VAL A 938 32.51 -17.02 20.26
C VAL A 938 33.80 -17.20 21.08
N ALA A 939 34.15 -18.45 21.35
CA ALA A 939 35.38 -18.81 22.07
C ALA A 939 36.12 -19.93 21.33
N ALA A 940 37.44 -19.94 21.38
CA ALA A 940 38.29 -20.97 20.81
C ALA A 940 38.93 -21.84 21.89
N PHE A 941 39.13 -23.09 21.50
CA PHE A 941 39.69 -24.13 22.37
C PHE A 941 40.80 -24.90 21.63
N THR A 942 41.84 -25.24 22.33
CA THR A 942 42.90 -26.13 21.84
C THR A 942 42.36 -27.55 21.63
N ARG A 943 43.18 -28.40 20.98
CA ARG A 943 42.92 -29.82 20.84
C ARG A 943 42.73 -30.53 22.20
N THR A 944 43.34 -30.01 23.27
CA THR A 944 43.23 -30.54 24.63
C THR A 944 42.02 -30.00 25.40
N GLY A 945 41.19 -29.17 24.79
CA GLY A 945 39.98 -28.58 25.39
C GLY A 945 40.26 -27.36 26.26
N GLN A 946 41.45 -26.83 26.26
CA GLN A 946 41.80 -25.61 26.99
C GLN A 946 41.33 -24.39 26.18
N ARG A 947 40.62 -23.47 26.81
CA ARG A 947 40.23 -22.20 26.16
C ARG A 947 41.48 -21.35 25.89
N VAL A 948 41.53 -20.81 24.68
CA VAL A 948 42.59 -19.90 24.26
C VAL A 948 42.03 -18.58 23.76
N GLY A 949 42.85 -17.55 23.81
CA GLY A 949 42.50 -16.22 23.30
C GLY A 949 41.36 -15.54 24.04
N ARG A 950 40.69 -14.61 23.35
CA ARG A 950 39.63 -13.79 23.88
C ARG A 950 38.24 -14.35 23.48
N ILE A 951 37.21 -13.96 24.22
CA ILE A 951 35.84 -14.21 23.87
C ILE A 951 35.35 -13.01 23.04
N ILE A 952 34.70 -13.28 21.94
CA ILE A 952 33.98 -12.27 21.13
C ILE A 952 32.52 -12.34 21.54
N GLU A 953 31.94 -11.21 21.92
CA GLU A 953 30.51 -11.06 22.20
C GLU A 953 29.91 -10.14 21.14
N GLN A 954 28.79 -10.57 20.54
CA GLN A 954 28.06 -9.81 19.51
C GLN A 954 26.55 -10.04 19.64
N THR A 955 25.80 -9.09 19.09
CA THR A 955 24.34 -9.19 18.99
C THR A 955 23.95 -9.11 17.50
N LEU A 956 23.05 -9.99 17.07
CA LEU A 956 22.51 -10.04 15.72
C LEU A 956 20.98 -9.93 15.75
N ASP A 957 20.44 -9.14 14.86
CA ASP A 957 19.02 -9.13 14.58
C ASP A 957 18.59 -10.38 13.80
N SER A 958 17.27 -10.58 13.67
CA SER A 958 16.70 -11.70 12.90
C SER A 958 17.20 -11.69 11.46
N ASP A 959 17.57 -12.87 10.95
CA ASP A 959 18.08 -13.09 9.60
C ASP A 959 19.42 -12.39 9.28
N GLU A 960 20.10 -11.80 10.28
CA GLU A 960 21.43 -11.20 10.11
C GLU A 960 22.56 -12.22 10.24
N VAL A 961 23.71 -11.87 9.68
CA VAL A 961 24.95 -12.63 9.75
C VAL A 961 26.07 -11.80 10.35
N TYR A 962 26.71 -12.37 11.36
CA TYR A 962 28.02 -11.93 11.84
C TYR A 962 29.11 -12.65 11.09
N TYR A 963 30.15 -11.95 10.74
CA TYR A 963 31.28 -12.52 10.03
C TYR A 963 32.60 -11.94 10.55
N GLN A 964 33.38 -12.80 11.18
CA GLN A 964 34.72 -12.47 11.63
C GLN A 964 35.74 -12.97 10.61
N THR A 965 36.37 -12.08 9.92
CA THR A 965 37.56 -12.39 9.09
C THR A 965 38.77 -12.58 9.94
N ASP A 966 39.71 -13.44 9.52
CA ASP A 966 40.92 -13.77 10.26
C ASP A 966 40.60 -14.10 11.73
N ALA A 967 39.63 -15.00 11.93
CA ALA A 967 39.08 -15.31 13.25
C ALA A 967 40.16 -15.90 14.20
N ASP A 968 41.17 -16.59 13.69
CA ASP A 968 42.33 -17.06 14.44
C ASP A 968 43.04 -15.88 15.08
N ARG A 969 43.43 -14.84 14.34
CA ARG A 969 44.02 -13.61 14.87
C ARG A 969 43.03 -12.83 15.73
N GLY A 970 41.75 -12.71 15.28
CA GLY A 970 40.72 -12.03 16.01
C GLY A 970 40.43 -12.64 17.39
N LEU A 971 40.51 -13.93 17.53
CA LEU A 971 40.37 -14.66 18.79
C LEU A 971 41.68 -14.73 19.57
N GLY A 972 42.84 -14.37 18.97
CA GLY A 972 44.15 -14.40 19.60
C GLY A 972 44.72 -15.83 19.74
N ILE A 973 44.49 -16.65 18.71
CA ILE A 973 44.90 -18.07 18.70
C ILE A 973 46.33 -18.18 18.15
N PRO A 974 47.15 -19.03 18.75
CA PRO A 974 48.47 -19.35 18.20
C PRO A 974 48.32 -19.97 16.80
N LEU A 975 49.16 -19.54 15.87
CA LEU A 975 49.29 -20.19 14.56
C LEU A 975 49.86 -21.59 14.76
N ASP A 976 49.44 -22.59 13.94
CA ASP A 976 49.88 -23.99 13.89
C ASP A 976 49.12 -24.99 14.81
N GLU A 977 47.99 -24.60 15.39
CA GLU A 977 47.18 -25.56 16.12
C GLU A 977 45.82 -25.80 15.42
N THR A 978 45.35 -27.06 15.43
CA THR A 978 43.95 -27.37 15.08
C THR A 978 43.08 -26.94 16.22
N MET A 979 42.10 -26.07 15.91
CA MET A 979 41.25 -25.48 16.92
C MET A 979 39.80 -25.98 16.85
N THR A 980 39.13 -25.85 17.96
CA THR A 980 37.69 -25.98 18.10
C THR A 980 37.09 -24.61 18.44
N VAL A 981 36.11 -24.19 17.71
CA VAL A 981 35.39 -22.93 18.00
C VAL A 981 33.99 -23.28 18.54
N ARG A 982 33.63 -22.68 19.65
CA ARG A 982 32.31 -22.82 20.26
C ARG A 982 31.57 -21.49 20.20
N VAL A 983 30.34 -21.55 19.76
CA VAL A 983 29.41 -20.41 19.73
C VAL A 983 28.27 -20.73 20.68
N LYS A 984 28.12 -19.89 21.69
CA LYS A 984 27.11 -20.08 22.75
C LYS A 984 26.28 -18.83 22.96
N MET A 985 24.98 -19.01 23.14
CA MET A 985 24.03 -17.93 23.40
C MET A 985 23.13 -18.27 24.60
N PRO A 986 22.77 -17.27 25.44
CA PRO A 986 21.90 -17.49 26.60
C PRO A 986 20.47 -17.86 26.21
N ALA A 987 20.02 -17.36 25.04
CA ALA A 987 18.67 -17.59 24.49
C ALA A 987 18.69 -17.41 22.97
N GLY A 988 17.80 -18.14 22.29
CA GLY A 988 17.68 -18.11 20.84
C GLY A 988 18.37 -19.30 20.16
N ALA A 989 18.48 -19.25 18.84
CA ALA A 989 19.15 -20.29 18.06
C ALA A 989 19.86 -19.64 16.85
N ALA A 990 21.06 -20.14 16.58
CA ALA A 990 21.86 -19.72 15.43
C ALA A 990 22.40 -20.92 14.66
N ILE A 991 22.86 -20.66 13.45
CA ILE A 991 23.73 -21.54 12.69
C ILE A 991 25.13 -20.89 12.68
N ALA A 992 26.17 -21.71 12.87
CA ALA A 992 27.53 -21.20 12.79
C ALA A 992 28.36 -22.05 11.81
N TYR A 993 29.43 -21.44 11.30
CA TYR A 993 30.35 -22.08 10.35
C TYR A 993 31.73 -21.47 10.40
N ALA A 994 32.70 -22.19 9.85
CA ALA A 994 33.99 -21.65 9.51
C ALA A 994 34.25 -21.78 8.00
N SER A 995 35.00 -20.83 7.46
CA SER A 995 35.52 -20.87 6.11
C SER A 995 37.03 -20.72 6.20
N VAL A 996 37.74 -21.74 5.75
CA VAL A 996 39.24 -21.78 5.72
C VAL A 996 39.68 -21.57 4.29
N VAL A 997 40.53 -20.59 4.05
CA VAL A 997 41.07 -20.27 2.72
C VAL A 997 42.60 -20.30 2.81
N ASP A 998 43.24 -21.07 1.95
CA ASP A 998 44.71 -21.11 1.86
C ASP A 998 45.27 -20.02 0.92
N THR A 999 46.59 -19.95 0.83
CA THR A 999 47.34 -19.00 -0.02
C THR A 999 47.12 -19.22 -1.51
N ASN A 1000 46.66 -20.42 -1.92
CA ASN A 1000 46.38 -20.74 -3.33
C ASN A 1000 44.90 -20.40 -3.70
N GLY A 1001 44.12 -19.90 -2.75
CA GLY A 1001 42.69 -19.62 -2.94
C GLY A 1001 41.80 -20.86 -2.79
N ASP A 1002 42.35 -22.02 -2.44
CA ASP A 1002 41.52 -23.20 -2.12
C ASP A 1002 40.74 -22.95 -0.83
N SER A 1003 39.43 -23.21 -0.87
CA SER A 1003 38.55 -22.95 0.26
C SER A 1003 37.90 -24.22 0.79
N GLN A 1004 37.73 -24.27 2.12
CA GLN A 1004 36.97 -25.30 2.80
C GLN A 1004 35.89 -24.69 3.68
N PHE A 1005 34.67 -25.22 3.58
CA PHE A 1005 33.57 -24.84 4.44
C PHE A 1005 33.35 -25.92 5.52
N VAL A 1006 33.26 -25.49 6.79
CA VAL A 1006 33.06 -26.37 7.94
C VAL A 1006 31.81 -25.84 8.70
N ALA A 1007 30.75 -26.62 8.70
CA ALA A 1007 29.57 -26.30 9.47
C ALA A 1007 29.74 -26.63 10.94
N ALA A 1008 29.13 -25.86 11.83
CA ALA A 1008 29.03 -26.20 13.24
C ALA A 1008 27.99 -27.32 13.47
N VAL A 1009 28.19 -28.06 14.53
CA VAL A 1009 27.22 -29.05 15.05
C VAL A 1009 26.73 -28.63 16.42
N PRO A 1010 25.47 -28.96 16.79
CA PRO A 1010 25.00 -28.75 18.16
C PRO A 1010 25.89 -29.46 19.17
N SER A 1011 26.30 -28.75 20.22
CA SER A 1011 27.17 -29.28 21.27
C SER A 1011 26.49 -30.31 22.18
N ARG A 1012 25.16 -30.29 22.17
CA ARG A 1012 24.30 -31.25 22.87
C ARG A 1012 23.40 -31.92 21.82
N GLN A 1013 23.56 -33.20 21.67
CA GLN A 1013 22.61 -34.06 20.96
C GLN A 1013 21.49 -34.52 21.86
#